data_cc566232007e7e3283480b29a3f02d40
#
_entry.id   cc566232007e7e3283480b29a3f02d40
#
_cell.length_a   1.000
_cell.length_b   1.000
_cell.length_c   1.000
_cell.angle_alpha   90.00
_cell.angle_beta   90.00
_cell.angle_gamma   90.00
#
_symmetry.space_group_name_H-M   'P 1'
#
loop_
_entity.id
_entity.type
_entity.pdbx_description
1 polymer ?
#
loop_
_entity_poly.entity_id
_entity_poly.type
_entity_poly.pdbx_seq_one_letter_code
_entity_poly.pdbx_strand_id
1 'polypeptide(L)'
;MQTCPLPFLMVPALGRPFLLGMLYDCRNDTLIPGNCKDWFIYSRSDVESKTQENTSFELLASDTISDKSSALNVSASLKASFLSGLVNVDGSANYLNDIKSSNHQARVTLKYSRTTKFDQLTMNHLGSKNMTYTEVFDKGTATHVVTAILYGAQAFFIFDREVSSSENTQDIQGNLEVIIKKIPSISIEGKGDVTLTDREKQSKDTFSCKFYGDFALDSNPVNYEDAINLYKSLPKRLGENGEKAVPVKVWLYPLKKLDNRAAQLLREISENNLYKAEAIIQQMTDVKMRCNDLMRQPTAKNFPDMKRSIGQFREYCEQFTLMFQKQLAHTLTSIRRDQLDEEKLMEVLIRAERSPFGKLQVEEYLSRRQQEMDTVESFINKLHPVKVLSSEHELNKVVTDPKVQYIVCYCFTSLNDEEEYLSDLRKWLQTDESSTNDIHQSNKVELWIKNKELHQKARRYLQEFQEFSQSNTTSNTQSNTLRQNIQYIISAFCDTNNPGASIRLYEAGSLVNDRFSPPAKPSPPTILSMTHERVKLSLKPADYGKEFVTGYKIGYRIHNEEKWDNHTIETPAQEVTFKGLQPNKTYEFRCSSMCKAGLSAVSDLVTGRTLPTSPPESIQCNADLTCLQLQWKEPKASTVWGSSWRITVPSDAGVQSGVSSSVSQ
;
A
#
# COMPACT_ATOMS: atom_id res chain seq x y z
N MET A 1 -25.55 45.79 3.45
CA MET A 1 -25.38 46.47 2.15
C MET A 1 -25.89 45.49 1.09
N GLN A 2 -27.08 45.79 0.53
CA GLN A 2 -27.62 45.07 -0.62
C GLN A 2 -26.70 45.35 -1.80
N THR A 3 -25.86 44.40 -2.18
CA THR A 3 -25.12 44.44 -3.44
C THR A 3 -26.16 44.33 -4.55
N CYS A 4 -26.31 45.41 -5.32
CA CYS A 4 -27.12 45.40 -6.55
C CYS A 4 -26.58 44.26 -7.42
N PRO A 5 -27.35 43.19 -7.76
CA PRO A 5 -26.83 42.13 -8.58
C PRO A 5 -26.43 42.71 -9.92
N LEU A 6 -25.19 42.44 -10.36
CA LEU A 6 -24.72 42.78 -11.71
C LEU A 6 -25.75 42.33 -12.73
N PRO A 7 -26.13 43.16 -13.73
CA PRO A 7 -27.18 42.82 -14.68
C PRO A 7 -26.88 41.62 -15.56
N PHE A 8 -25.67 41.04 -15.49
CA PHE A 8 -25.19 39.94 -16.33
C PHE A 8 -24.58 38.84 -15.45
N LEU A 9 -24.91 37.60 -15.77
CA LEU A 9 -24.24 36.42 -15.24
C LEU A 9 -23.06 36.06 -16.16
N MET A 10 -21.84 36.01 -15.64
CA MET A 10 -20.64 35.59 -16.39
C MET A 10 -20.30 34.18 -16.03
N VAL A 11 -20.17 33.28 -17.06
CA VAL A 11 -19.81 31.89 -16.84
C VAL A 11 -18.68 31.45 -17.80
N PRO A 12 -17.75 30.58 -17.38
CA PRO A 12 -16.81 29.94 -18.30
C PRO A 12 -17.57 28.98 -19.22
N ALA A 13 -17.14 28.92 -20.48
CA ALA A 13 -17.80 28.05 -21.45
C ALA A 13 -17.60 26.55 -21.17
N LEU A 14 -16.43 26.15 -20.68
CA LEU A 14 -16.08 24.77 -20.32
C LEU A 14 -16.23 23.78 -21.48
N GLY A 15 -15.83 24.19 -22.70
CA GLY A 15 -15.95 23.40 -23.92
C GLY A 15 -17.39 23.32 -24.50
N ARG A 16 -18.39 23.93 -23.85
CA ARG A 16 -19.77 23.93 -24.33
C ARG A 16 -19.91 24.87 -25.55
N PRO A 17 -20.71 24.47 -26.57
CA PRO A 17 -20.81 25.18 -27.86
C PRO A 17 -21.75 26.39 -27.77
N PHE A 18 -21.36 27.42 -27.01
CA PHE A 18 -22.15 28.66 -26.90
C PHE A 18 -22.11 29.47 -28.20
N LEU A 19 -23.27 29.98 -28.60
CA LEU A 19 -23.43 30.93 -29.69
C LEU A 19 -24.22 32.15 -29.21
N LEU A 20 -23.99 33.31 -29.82
CA LEU A 20 -24.78 34.52 -29.55
C LEU A 20 -26.27 34.28 -29.79
N GLY A 21 -27.13 34.78 -28.92
CA GLY A 21 -28.59 34.55 -28.99
C GLY A 21 -29.07 33.22 -28.47
N MET A 22 -28.16 32.29 -28.10
CA MET A 22 -28.55 31.02 -27.52
C MET A 22 -29.20 31.17 -26.16
N LEU A 23 -30.16 30.29 -25.85
CA LEU A 23 -30.84 30.29 -24.57
C LEU A 23 -30.16 29.37 -23.57
N TYR A 24 -30.26 29.74 -22.30
CA TYR A 24 -29.62 29.02 -21.19
C TYR A 24 -30.56 28.93 -19.99
N ASP A 25 -30.61 27.74 -19.37
CA ASP A 25 -31.29 27.53 -18.10
C ASP A 25 -30.30 27.41 -16.96
N CYS A 26 -30.11 28.47 -16.16
CA CYS A 26 -29.18 28.46 -15.04
C CYS A 26 -29.63 27.60 -13.84
N ARG A 27 -30.87 27.09 -13.85
CA ARG A 27 -31.35 26.18 -12.80
C ARG A 27 -30.71 24.78 -12.93
N ASN A 28 -30.44 24.37 -14.18
CA ASN A 28 -29.80 23.11 -14.52
C ASN A 28 -28.39 23.28 -15.14
N ASP A 29 -27.97 24.53 -15.37
CA ASP A 29 -26.76 24.89 -16.10
C ASP A 29 -26.68 24.29 -17.51
N THR A 30 -27.82 24.22 -18.22
CA THR A 30 -27.96 23.61 -19.55
C THR A 30 -28.19 24.62 -20.67
N LEU A 31 -27.58 24.35 -21.83
CA LEU A 31 -27.92 25.03 -23.07
C LEU A 31 -29.24 24.48 -23.62
N ILE A 32 -30.12 25.37 -24.06
CA ILE A 32 -31.35 24.99 -24.74
C ILE A 32 -31.01 24.83 -26.22
N PRO A 33 -31.14 23.62 -26.79
CA PRO A 33 -30.82 23.36 -28.17
C PRO A 33 -31.80 24.08 -29.11
N GLY A 34 -31.26 24.67 -30.18
CA GLY A 34 -32.03 25.36 -31.23
C GLY A 34 -31.08 26.21 -32.08
N ASN A 35 -31.45 26.53 -33.31
CA ASN A 35 -30.70 27.47 -34.10
C ASN A 35 -30.82 28.86 -33.50
N CYS A 36 -29.70 29.57 -33.33
CA CYS A 36 -29.71 30.94 -32.78
C CYS A 36 -30.63 31.90 -33.55
N LYS A 37 -30.80 31.67 -34.86
CA LYS A 37 -31.71 32.41 -35.72
C LYS A 37 -33.18 32.10 -35.46
N ASP A 38 -33.49 31.02 -34.79
CA ASP A 38 -34.86 30.63 -34.45
C ASP A 38 -35.37 31.36 -33.21
N TRP A 39 -34.48 31.81 -32.31
CA TRP A 39 -34.83 32.47 -31.05
C TRP A 39 -34.79 34.00 -31.14
N PHE A 40 -33.72 34.55 -31.76
CA PHE A 40 -33.57 35.99 -31.99
C PHE A 40 -33.19 36.26 -33.42
N ILE A 41 -33.93 37.19 -34.06
CA ILE A 41 -33.62 37.69 -35.39
C ILE A 41 -32.53 38.73 -35.25
N TYR A 42 -31.28 38.36 -35.55
CA TYR A 42 -30.17 39.32 -35.62
C TYR A 42 -29.38 39.10 -36.92
N SER A 43 -28.84 40.22 -37.44
CA SER A 43 -27.99 40.25 -38.64
C SER A 43 -26.52 40.42 -38.19
N ARG A 44 -25.58 40.23 -39.14
CA ARG A 44 -24.14 40.51 -38.83
C ARG A 44 -23.88 41.95 -38.38
N SER A 45 -24.69 42.92 -38.78
CA SER A 45 -24.60 44.29 -38.34
C SER A 45 -24.96 44.51 -36.86
N ASP A 46 -25.61 43.53 -36.24
CA ASP A 46 -26.06 43.56 -34.85
C ASP A 46 -25.04 42.98 -33.89
N VAL A 47 -23.94 42.48 -34.43
CA VAL A 47 -22.82 41.93 -33.66
C VAL A 47 -21.66 42.91 -33.75
N GLU A 48 -21.25 43.45 -32.60
CA GLU A 48 -20.01 44.21 -32.45
C GLU A 48 -18.89 43.22 -32.11
N SER A 49 -17.86 43.17 -32.99
CA SER A 49 -16.68 42.31 -32.77
C SER A 49 -15.47 43.19 -32.50
N LYS A 50 -14.79 42.93 -31.38
CA LYS A 50 -13.57 43.64 -30.96
C LYS A 50 -12.43 42.65 -30.78
N THR A 51 -11.25 42.96 -31.32
CA THR A 51 -10.03 42.22 -31.01
C THR A 51 -9.70 42.35 -29.54
N GLN A 52 -9.50 41.24 -28.85
CA GLN A 52 -9.15 41.21 -27.43
C GLN A 52 -8.09 40.12 -27.21
N GLU A 53 -6.89 40.40 -27.73
CA GLU A 53 -5.78 39.47 -27.58
C GLU A 53 -5.13 39.56 -26.22
N ASN A 54 -4.99 38.43 -25.55
CA ASN A 54 -4.22 38.29 -24.33
C ASN A 54 -3.66 36.88 -24.28
N THR A 55 -2.40 36.76 -23.85
CA THR A 55 -1.76 35.44 -23.63
C THR A 55 -1.26 35.38 -22.19
N SER A 56 -1.60 34.34 -21.48
CA SER A 56 -1.15 34.11 -20.11
C SER A 56 -0.77 32.65 -19.90
N PHE A 57 0.10 32.41 -18.94
CA PHE A 57 0.47 31.09 -18.48
C PHE A 57 0.57 31.07 -16.96
N GLU A 58 0.26 29.94 -16.36
CA GLU A 58 0.21 29.73 -14.93
C GLU A 58 0.69 28.34 -14.59
N LEU A 59 1.46 28.20 -13.51
CA LEU A 59 1.84 26.90 -12.96
C LEU A 59 0.96 26.55 -11.79
N LEU A 60 0.41 25.34 -11.81
CA LEU A 60 -0.45 24.80 -10.78
C LEU A 60 0.24 23.60 -10.15
N ALA A 61 0.63 23.70 -8.90
CA ALA A 61 1.28 22.63 -8.14
C ALA A 61 0.27 21.76 -7.37
N SER A 62 -0.94 22.29 -7.14
CA SER A 62 -2.03 21.59 -6.48
C SER A 62 -2.98 20.95 -7.49
N ASP A 63 -3.61 19.83 -7.08
CA ASP A 63 -4.51 19.02 -7.92
C ASP A 63 -5.90 18.84 -7.30
N THR A 64 -6.28 19.70 -6.35
CA THR A 64 -7.61 19.66 -5.74
C THR A 64 -8.70 20.11 -6.72
N ILE A 65 -9.93 19.66 -6.49
CA ILE A 65 -11.10 20.10 -7.27
C ILE A 65 -11.24 21.64 -7.19
N SER A 66 -10.97 22.22 -6.03
CA SER A 66 -11.02 23.67 -5.82
C SER A 66 -10.02 24.43 -6.70
N ASP A 67 -8.76 23.98 -6.72
CA ASP A 67 -7.70 24.63 -7.49
C ASP A 67 -7.93 24.54 -9.00
N LYS A 68 -8.36 23.35 -9.47
CA LYS A 68 -8.74 23.16 -10.87
C LYS A 68 -9.91 24.05 -11.29
N SER A 69 -10.93 24.15 -10.43
CA SER A 69 -12.09 25.01 -10.67
C SER A 69 -11.69 26.49 -10.71
N SER A 70 -10.81 26.90 -9.79
CA SER A 70 -10.24 28.27 -9.76
C SER A 70 -9.42 28.56 -11.02
N ALA A 71 -8.60 27.62 -11.48
CA ALA A 71 -7.84 27.73 -12.72
C ALA A 71 -8.73 27.96 -13.97
N LEU A 72 -9.94 27.43 -13.95
CA LEU A 72 -10.94 27.61 -15.03
C LEU A 72 -11.95 28.74 -14.75
N ASN A 73 -11.77 29.49 -13.67
CA ASN A 73 -12.67 30.55 -13.22
C ASN A 73 -14.13 30.08 -13.02
N VAL A 74 -14.30 28.86 -12.50
CA VAL A 74 -15.60 28.26 -12.23
C VAL A 74 -16.13 28.78 -10.89
N SER A 75 -17.34 29.35 -10.88
CA SER A 75 -18.01 29.81 -9.63
C SER A 75 -18.40 28.60 -8.77
N ALA A 76 -18.62 28.82 -7.46
CA ALA A 76 -19.06 27.77 -6.54
C ALA A 76 -20.34 27.06 -7.01
N SER A 77 -21.34 27.83 -7.49
CA SER A 77 -22.59 27.28 -8.01
C SER A 77 -22.39 26.38 -9.24
N LEU A 78 -21.61 26.85 -10.23
CA LEU A 78 -21.31 26.05 -11.45
C LEU A 78 -20.44 24.84 -11.11
N LYS A 79 -19.50 24.95 -10.16
CA LYS A 79 -18.70 23.82 -9.65
C LYS A 79 -19.60 22.74 -9.05
N ALA A 80 -20.59 23.11 -8.25
CA ALA A 80 -21.54 22.15 -7.69
C ALA A 80 -22.36 21.43 -8.80
N SER A 81 -22.76 22.18 -9.84
CA SER A 81 -23.42 21.58 -11.00
C SER A 81 -22.53 20.61 -11.78
N PHE A 82 -21.26 20.93 -11.91
CA PHE A 82 -20.27 20.00 -12.49
C PHE A 82 -20.10 18.75 -11.61
N LEU A 83 -19.86 18.93 -10.32
CA LEU A 83 -19.65 17.84 -9.37
C LEU A 83 -20.86 16.90 -9.24
N SER A 84 -22.06 17.44 -9.40
CA SER A 84 -23.30 16.65 -9.41
C SER A 84 -23.60 15.98 -10.76
N GLY A 85 -22.80 16.25 -11.80
CA GLY A 85 -23.01 15.69 -13.15
C GLY A 85 -24.07 16.41 -13.98
N LEU A 86 -24.58 17.59 -13.55
CA LEU A 86 -25.47 18.40 -14.33
C LEU A 86 -24.79 19.10 -15.52
N VAL A 87 -23.50 19.32 -15.44
CA VAL A 87 -22.69 19.98 -16.48
C VAL A 87 -21.62 19.03 -17.00
N ASN A 88 -21.69 18.76 -18.30
CA ASN A 88 -20.63 18.10 -19.01
C ASN A 88 -19.58 19.12 -19.46
N VAL A 89 -18.33 18.75 -19.39
CA VAL A 89 -17.18 19.56 -19.82
C VAL A 89 -16.49 18.89 -20.99
N ASP A 90 -15.86 19.70 -21.86
CA ASP A 90 -15.12 19.23 -23.03
C ASP A 90 -13.87 20.06 -23.29
N GLY A 91 -13.04 19.65 -24.24
CA GLY A 91 -11.81 20.36 -24.59
C GLY A 91 -10.85 20.52 -23.40
N SER A 92 -10.39 21.75 -23.17
CA SER A 92 -9.50 22.09 -22.06
C SER A 92 -10.12 21.83 -20.69
N ALA A 93 -11.44 21.95 -20.57
CA ALA A 93 -12.16 21.79 -19.31
C ALA A 93 -12.22 20.32 -18.83
N ASN A 94 -11.89 19.32 -19.67
CA ASN A 94 -11.70 17.95 -19.23
C ASN A 94 -10.57 17.81 -18.19
N TYR A 95 -9.73 18.83 -18.01
CA TYR A 95 -8.80 18.93 -16.90
C TYR A 95 -9.48 18.78 -15.52
N LEU A 96 -10.74 19.21 -15.37
CA LEU A 96 -11.52 19.01 -14.14
C LEU A 96 -11.74 17.53 -13.79
N ASN A 97 -11.81 16.66 -14.81
CA ASN A 97 -12.03 15.23 -14.65
C ASN A 97 -10.74 14.45 -14.41
N ASP A 98 -9.57 15.05 -14.65
CA ASP A 98 -8.30 14.35 -14.44
C ASP A 98 -8.00 14.24 -12.94
N ILE A 99 -7.72 13.02 -12.49
CA ILE A 99 -7.43 12.71 -11.09
C ILE A 99 -6.13 11.95 -11.02
N LYS A 100 -5.27 12.25 -10.03
CA LYS A 100 -4.10 11.45 -9.71
C LYS A 100 -4.51 10.00 -9.43
N SER A 101 -3.69 9.07 -9.85
CA SER A 101 -3.93 7.65 -9.56
C SER A 101 -3.33 7.19 -8.23
N SER A 102 -2.43 7.98 -7.64
CA SER A 102 -1.64 7.63 -6.46
C SER A 102 -1.21 8.87 -5.68
N ASN A 103 -1.09 8.76 -4.36
CA ASN A 103 -0.47 9.78 -3.53
C ASN A 103 1.06 9.84 -3.72
N HIS A 104 1.66 8.76 -4.22
CA HIS A 104 3.08 8.68 -4.58
C HIS A 104 3.34 9.19 -6.01
N GLN A 105 2.66 10.26 -6.40
CA GLN A 105 2.77 10.88 -7.71
C GLN A 105 2.98 12.38 -7.53
N ALA A 106 4.15 12.88 -7.93
CA ALA A 106 4.40 14.30 -8.05
C ALA A 106 3.76 14.81 -9.34
N ARG A 107 3.08 15.96 -9.27
CA ARG A 107 2.34 16.53 -10.39
C ARG A 107 2.51 18.03 -10.44
N VAL A 108 2.80 18.55 -11.63
CA VAL A 108 2.76 19.99 -11.95
C VAL A 108 1.99 20.18 -13.24
N THR A 109 1.07 21.14 -13.24
CA THR A 109 0.30 21.49 -14.43
C THR A 109 0.72 22.87 -14.94
N LEU A 110 1.06 22.95 -16.23
CA LEU A 110 1.26 24.21 -16.94
C LEU A 110 -0.03 24.54 -17.68
N LYS A 111 -0.68 25.64 -17.30
CA LYS A 111 -1.83 26.22 -17.99
C LYS A 111 -1.35 27.25 -18.98
N TYR A 112 -1.84 27.16 -20.20
CA TYR A 112 -1.73 28.18 -21.24
C TYR A 112 -3.12 28.69 -21.56
N SER A 113 -3.28 30.00 -21.73
CA SER A 113 -4.55 30.63 -22.11
C SER A 113 -4.28 31.73 -23.11
N ARG A 114 -5.02 31.75 -24.21
CA ARG A 114 -4.98 32.84 -25.18
C ARG A 114 -6.41 33.24 -25.58
N THR A 115 -6.71 34.53 -25.51
CA THR A 115 -7.94 35.12 -26.06
C THR A 115 -7.64 35.77 -27.41
N THR A 116 -8.67 35.92 -28.25
CA THR A 116 -8.53 36.47 -29.61
C THR A 116 -9.48 37.63 -29.83
N LYS A 117 -10.79 37.43 -29.68
CA LYS A 117 -11.84 38.43 -29.94
C LYS A 117 -12.98 38.33 -28.93
N PHE A 118 -13.69 39.44 -28.84
CA PHE A 118 -14.91 39.58 -28.06
C PHE A 118 -16.03 39.95 -29.00
N ASP A 119 -17.08 39.11 -29.11
CA ASP A 119 -18.27 39.37 -29.91
C ASP A 119 -19.43 39.68 -28.95
N GLN A 120 -20.18 40.76 -29.23
CA GLN A 120 -21.29 41.19 -28.39
C GLN A 120 -22.50 41.60 -29.27
N LEU A 121 -23.71 41.22 -28.85
CA LEU A 121 -24.95 41.70 -29.43
C LEU A 121 -25.20 43.16 -29.04
N THR A 122 -25.57 43.98 -30.01
CA THR A 122 -25.97 45.37 -29.72
C THR A 122 -27.32 45.41 -28.94
N MET A 123 -27.46 46.31 -27.99
CA MET A 123 -28.66 46.37 -27.11
C MET A 123 -29.97 46.61 -27.85
N ASN A 124 -29.92 47.20 -29.07
CA ASN A 124 -31.12 47.49 -29.87
C ASN A 124 -31.96 46.26 -30.27
N HIS A 125 -31.34 45.07 -30.22
CA HIS A 125 -31.95 43.81 -30.65
C HIS A 125 -32.48 42.93 -29.50
N LEU A 126 -32.22 43.30 -28.24
CA LEU A 126 -32.69 42.57 -27.06
C LEU A 126 -34.15 42.89 -26.67
N GLY A 127 -34.94 43.52 -27.57
CA GLY A 127 -36.36 43.80 -27.35
C GLY A 127 -37.23 42.58 -27.60
N SER A 128 -38.35 42.46 -26.86
CA SER A 128 -39.33 41.35 -27.02
C SER A 128 -39.90 41.22 -28.41
N LYS A 129 -39.85 42.28 -29.22
CA LYS A 129 -40.33 42.33 -30.63
C LYS A 129 -39.42 41.53 -31.60
N ASN A 130 -38.20 41.28 -31.23
CA ASN A 130 -37.20 40.57 -32.07
C ASN A 130 -37.08 39.08 -31.71
N MET A 131 -37.94 38.59 -30.83
CA MET A 131 -38.00 37.17 -30.50
C MET A 131 -39.02 36.44 -31.40
N THR A 132 -38.59 35.38 -32.04
CA THR A 132 -39.41 34.55 -32.95
C THR A 132 -40.36 33.65 -32.18
N TYR A 133 -39.92 33.06 -31.07
CA TYR A 133 -40.67 32.09 -30.27
C TYR A 133 -40.91 32.59 -28.83
N THR A 134 -42.01 33.26 -28.61
CA THR A 134 -42.40 33.75 -27.28
C THR A 134 -42.85 32.66 -26.32
N GLU A 135 -43.15 31.46 -26.81
CA GLU A 135 -43.52 30.28 -26.01
C GLU A 135 -42.46 29.87 -24.96
N VAL A 136 -41.19 30.26 -25.17
CA VAL A 136 -40.12 30.03 -24.19
C VAL A 136 -40.41 30.72 -22.84
N PHE A 137 -41.06 31.87 -22.90
CA PHE A 137 -41.45 32.61 -21.68
C PHE A 137 -42.60 31.89 -20.98
N ASP A 138 -43.60 31.44 -21.73
CA ASP A 138 -44.79 30.77 -21.18
C ASP A 138 -44.48 29.39 -20.63
N LYS A 139 -43.58 28.65 -21.30
CA LYS A 139 -43.13 27.31 -20.88
C LYS A 139 -42.05 27.36 -19.80
N GLY A 140 -41.44 28.51 -19.54
CA GLY A 140 -40.39 28.70 -18.52
C GLY A 140 -39.18 27.81 -18.77
N THR A 141 -38.81 27.54 -20.03
CA THR A 141 -37.73 26.58 -20.38
C THR A 141 -36.36 27.16 -20.26
N ALA A 142 -36.19 28.48 -20.36
CA ALA A 142 -34.92 29.17 -20.25
C ALA A 142 -34.99 30.33 -19.27
N THR A 143 -33.85 30.69 -18.69
CA THR A 143 -33.71 31.80 -17.75
C THR A 143 -32.89 32.96 -18.32
N HIS A 144 -31.97 32.70 -19.23
CA HIS A 144 -31.00 33.64 -19.78
C HIS A 144 -30.83 33.48 -21.29
N VAL A 145 -30.28 34.51 -21.92
CA VAL A 145 -29.81 34.53 -23.30
C VAL A 145 -28.33 34.94 -23.35
N VAL A 146 -27.57 34.32 -24.26
CA VAL A 146 -26.16 34.65 -24.52
C VAL A 146 -26.07 35.97 -25.27
N THR A 147 -25.51 36.98 -24.66
CA THR A 147 -25.38 38.34 -25.24
C THR A 147 -23.96 38.68 -25.67
N ALA A 148 -22.94 38.06 -25.05
CA ALA A 148 -21.58 38.27 -25.46
C ALA A 148 -20.71 36.98 -25.24
N ILE A 149 -19.68 36.85 -26.05
CA ILE A 149 -18.76 35.70 -26.02
C ILE A 149 -17.32 36.21 -26.19
N LEU A 150 -16.45 35.81 -25.26
CA LEU A 150 -15.02 35.96 -25.39
C LEU A 150 -14.48 34.63 -25.99
N TYR A 151 -13.84 34.75 -27.13
CA TYR A 151 -13.23 33.63 -27.85
C TYR A 151 -11.74 33.52 -27.55
N GLY A 152 -11.24 32.30 -27.52
CA GLY A 152 -9.85 31.99 -27.30
C GLY A 152 -9.60 30.50 -27.31
N ALA A 153 -8.56 30.07 -26.62
CA ALA A 153 -8.30 28.67 -26.31
C ALA A 153 -7.48 28.55 -25.04
N GLN A 154 -7.67 27.43 -24.36
CA GLN A 154 -6.89 27.07 -23.18
C GLN A 154 -6.22 25.71 -23.42
N ALA A 155 -5.11 25.47 -22.72
CA ALA A 155 -4.44 24.19 -22.69
C ALA A 155 -3.83 23.92 -21.31
N PHE A 156 -3.94 22.68 -20.87
CA PHE A 156 -3.35 22.19 -19.63
C PHE A 156 -2.39 21.04 -19.97
N PHE A 157 -1.11 21.25 -19.68
CA PHE A 157 -0.07 20.22 -19.76
C PHE A 157 0.16 19.70 -18.36
N ILE A 158 -0.19 18.46 -18.10
CA ILE A 158 -0.07 17.81 -16.81
C ILE A 158 1.17 16.92 -16.84
N PHE A 159 2.17 17.30 -16.08
CA PHE A 159 3.40 16.54 -15.93
C PHE A 159 3.33 15.71 -14.65
N ASP A 160 3.45 14.40 -14.81
CA ASP A 160 3.37 13.43 -13.74
C ASP A 160 4.68 12.65 -13.62
N ARG A 161 5.12 12.39 -12.37
CA ARG A 161 6.20 11.46 -12.07
C ARG A 161 5.80 10.56 -10.91
N GLU A 162 5.96 9.25 -11.06
CA GLU A 162 5.86 8.33 -9.93
C GLU A 162 7.07 8.50 -9.00
N VAL A 163 6.80 8.56 -7.69
CA VAL A 163 7.79 8.72 -6.63
C VAL A 163 7.96 7.37 -5.93
N SER A 164 9.19 6.88 -5.89
CA SER A 164 9.50 5.64 -5.19
C SER A 164 9.48 5.82 -3.67
N SER A 165 9.39 4.74 -2.92
CA SER A 165 9.39 4.76 -1.44
C SER A 165 10.67 5.32 -0.81
N SER A 166 11.77 5.39 -1.58
CA SER A 166 13.05 5.94 -1.14
C SER A 166 13.21 7.43 -1.46
N GLU A 167 12.30 8.03 -2.24
CA GLU A 167 12.35 9.42 -2.66
C GLU A 167 11.41 10.30 -1.84
N ASN A 168 11.77 11.58 -1.67
CA ASN A 168 10.90 12.57 -1.05
C ASN A 168 9.99 13.20 -2.11
N THR A 169 8.67 13.07 -1.94
CA THR A 169 7.69 13.62 -2.89
C THR A 169 7.81 15.14 -3.05
N GLN A 170 8.12 15.88 -1.97
CA GLN A 170 8.26 17.34 -2.04
C GLN A 170 9.48 17.77 -2.84
N ASP A 171 10.60 17.07 -2.71
CA ASP A 171 11.82 17.35 -3.47
C ASP A 171 11.63 17.08 -4.96
N ILE A 172 10.92 15.99 -5.29
CA ILE A 172 10.57 15.66 -6.67
C ILE A 172 9.60 16.69 -7.26
N GLN A 173 8.59 17.08 -6.49
CA GLN A 173 7.63 18.14 -6.86
C GLN A 173 8.37 19.46 -7.16
N GLY A 174 9.25 19.90 -6.26
CA GLY A 174 10.04 21.13 -6.44
C GLY A 174 10.95 21.09 -7.67
N ASN A 175 11.61 19.96 -7.91
CA ASN A 175 12.42 19.78 -9.11
C ASN A 175 11.59 19.83 -10.40
N LEU A 176 10.40 19.20 -10.38
CA LEU A 176 9.47 19.23 -11.50
C LEU A 176 9.01 20.68 -11.79
N GLU A 177 8.64 21.45 -10.77
CA GLU A 177 8.25 22.86 -10.91
C GLU A 177 9.35 23.69 -11.55
N VAL A 178 10.62 23.54 -11.13
CA VAL A 178 11.76 24.28 -11.69
C VAL A 178 11.93 24.00 -13.18
N ILE A 179 11.78 22.74 -13.60
CA ILE A 179 11.93 22.33 -14.99
C ILE A 179 10.77 22.88 -15.84
N ILE A 180 9.55 22.72 -15.39
CA ILE A 180 8.34 23.13 -16.13
C ILE A 180 8.26 24.65 -16.23
N LYS A 181 8.68 25.40 -15.19
CA LYS A 181 8.72 26.87 -15.19
C LYS A 181 9.58 27.47 -16.32
N LYS A 182 10.49 26.70 -16.89
CA LYS A 182 11.33 27.15 -18.02
C LYS A 182 10.60 27.10 -19.38
N ILE A 183 9.50 26.31 -19.51
CA ILE A 183 8.78 26.16 -20.79
C ILE A 183 8.22 27.49 -21.31
N PRO A 184 7.52 28.31 -20.50
CA PRO A 184 6.98 29.59 -20.96
C PRO A 184 8.04 30.58 -21.45
N SER A 185 9.26 30.53 -20.94
CA SER A 185 10.33 31.47 -21.35
C SER A 185 10.73 31.32 -22.80
N ILE A 186 10.51 30.16 -23.43
CA ILE A 186 10.82 29.89 -24.84
C ILE A 186 10.01 30.78 -25.79
N SER A 187 8.72 31.04 -25.45
CA SER A 187 7.83 31.81 -26.30
C SER A 187 8.07 33.34 -26.21
N ILE A 188 8.67 33.81 -25.12
CA ILE A 188 8.94 35.25 -24.91
C ILE A 188 10.18 35.70 -25.72
N GLU A 189 11.18 34.85 -25.82
CA GLU A 189 12.46 35.22 -26.43
C GLU A 189 12.58 34.83 -27.91
N GLY A 190 11.68 34.00 -28.45
CA GLY A 190 11.67 33.59 -29.87
C GLY A 190 12.91 32.83 -30.32
N LYS A 191 13.81 32.45 -29.42
CA LYS A 191 15.10 31.83 -29.72
C LYS A 191 15.39 30.72 -28.69
N GLY A 192 15.63 29.52 -29.20
CA GLY A 192 16.40 28.53 -28.49
C GLY A 192 15.61 27.41 -27.80
N ASP A 193 16.35 26.40 -27.48
CA ASP A 193 15.90 25.28 -26.63
C ASP A 193 15.97 25.65 -25.15
N VAL A 194 15.19 24.95 -24.33
CA VAL A 194 15.27 25.09 -22.87
C VAL A 194 16.65 24.70 -22.40
N THR A 195 17.37 25.63 -21.78
CA THR A 195 18.68 25.32 -21.16
C THR A 195 18.44 24.55 -19.88
N LEU A 196 18.65 23.24 -19.92
CA LEU A 196 18.56 22.34 -18.79
C LEU A 196 19.96 22.00 -18.29
N THR A 197 20.12 21.93 -16.97
CA THR A 197 21.30 21.35 -16.33
C THR A 197 21.36 19.84 -16.57
N ASP A 198 22.51 19.19 -16.38
CA ASP A 198 22.65 17.75 -16.62
C ASP A 198 21.74 16.91 -15.70
N ARG A 199 21.48 17.36 -14.46
CA ARG A 199 20.48 16.75 -13.54
C ARG A 199 19.07 16.88 -14.07
N GLU A 200 18.70 18.05 -14.58
CA GLU A 200 17.37 18.29 -15.15
C GLU A 200 17.14 17.46 -16.42
N LYS A 201 18.18 17.26 -17.25
CA LYS A 201 18.13 16.38 -18.42
C LYS A 201 17.85 14.93 -18.07
N GLN A 202 18.50 14.41 -17.02
CA GLN A 202 18.22 13.05 -16.52
C GLN A 202 16.82 12.93 -15.91
N SER A 203 16.35 13.99 -15.24
CA SER A 203 15.03 14.01 -14.60
C SER A 203 13.88 14.08 -15.59
N LYS A 204 14.02 14.86 -16.69
CA LYS A 204 12.96 15.08 -17.69
C LYS A 204 12.46 13.80 -18.36
N ASP A 205 13.34 12.80 -18.53
CA ASP A 205 13.02 11.54 -19.19
C ASP A 205 12.12 10.63 -18.32
N THR A 206 11.98 10.97 -17.04
CA THR A 206 11.11 10.25 -16.09
C THR A 206 9.69 10.83 -16.00
N PHE A 207 9.41 11.94 -16.70
CA PHE A 207 8.11 12.60 -16.66
C PHE A 207 7.22 12.11 -17.80
N SER A 208 5.98 11.79 -17.45
CA SER A 208 4.89 11.64 -18.43
C SER A 208 4.14 12.96 -18.58
N CYS A 209 3.56 13.19 -19.76
CA CYS A 209 2.72 14.34 -20.02
C CYS A 209 1.34 13.91 -20.50
N LYS A 210 0.29 14.50 -19.88
CA LYS A 210 -1.08 14.45 -20.38
C LYS A 210 -1.47 15.85 -20.84
N PHE A 211 -2.35 15.92 -21.82
CA PHE A 211 -2.80 17.17 -22.40
C PHE A 211 -4.32 17.27 -22.47
N TYR A 212 -4.85 18.38 -22.02
CA TYR A 212 -6.23 18.80 -22.22
C TYR A 212 -6.25 20.20 -22.81
N GLY A 213 -6.85 20.38 -24.00
CA GLY A 213 -6.80 21.66 -24.68
C GLY A 213 -7.88 21.82 -25.72
N ASP A 214 -8.09 23.10 -26.12
CA ASP A 214 -9.06 23.52 -27.12
C ASP A 214 -8.44 23.58 -28.53
N PHE A 215 -7.38 22.80 -28.77
CA PHE A 215 -6.60 22.81 -30.01
C PHE A 215 -6.78 21.48 -30.74
N ALA A 216 -6.96 21.54 -32.05
CA ALA A 216 -6.88 20.35 -32.90
C ALA A 216 -5.44 19.84 -32.98
N LEU A 217 -5.21 18.61 -32.55
CA LEU A 217 -3.91 17.94 -32.53
C LEU A 217 -3.93 16.69 -33.40
N ASP A 218 -2.79 16.37 -34.00
CA ASP A 218 -2.58 15.10 -34.71
C ASP A 218 -2.30 13.97 -33.71
N SER A 219 -1.60 14.30 -32.60
CA SER A 219 -1.32 13.38 -31.48
C SER A 219 -1.15 14.15 -30.16
N ASN A 220 -1.50 13.54 -29.06
CA ASN A 220 -1.26 14.11 -27.73
C ASN A 220 0.22 13.95 -27.32
N PRO A 221 0.82 14.94 -26.64
CA PRO A 221 2.15 14.81 -26.05
C PRO A 221 2.13 13.75 -24.96
N VAL A 222 3.18 12.93 -24.89
CA VAL A 222 3.33 11.86 -23.88
C VAL A 222 4.51 12.09 -22.94
N ASN A 223 5.44 12.96 -23.34
CA ASN A 223 6.65 13.28 -22.59
C ASN A 223 6.95 14.77 -22.59
N TYR A 224 8.05 15.17 -21.96
CA TYR A 224 8.46 16.56 -21.83
C TYR A 224 8.80 17.22 -23.18
N GLU A 225 9.45 16.50 -24.08
CA GLU A 225 9.88 17.04 -25.39
C GLU A 225 8.68 17.28 -26.31
N ASP A 226 7.75 16.34 -26.35
CA ASP A 226 6.50 16.50 -27.10
C ASP A 226 5.71 17.71 -26.59
N ALA A 227 5.67 17.89 -25.26
CA ALA A 227 4.98 19.02 -24.64
C ALA A 227 5.60 20.36 -25.05
N ILE A 228 6.94 20.47 -25.08
CA ILE A 228 7.64 21.68 -25.56
C ILE A 228 7.32 21.97 -27.02
N ASN A 229 7.41 20.95 -27.89
CA ASN A 229 7.17 21.10 -29.31
C ASN A 229 5.72 21.53 -29.56
N LEU A 230 4.77 20.95 -28.85
CA LEU A 230 3.38 21.36 -28.92
C LEU A 230 3.20 22.81 -28.41
N TYR A 231 3.77 23.14 -27.25
CA TYR A 231 3.67 24.48 -26.65
C TYR A 231 4.14 25.58 -27.61
N LYS A 232 5.29 25.39 -28.30
CA LYS A 232 5.82 26.29 -29.33
C LYS A 232 4.84 26.49 -30.50
N SER A 233 4.01 25.49 -30.80
CA SER A 233 3.10 25.53 -31.97
C SER A 233 1.71 26.10 -31.61
N LEU A 234 1.31 26.20 -30.32
CA LEU A 234 -0.04 26.62 -29.92
C LEU A 234 -0.50 27.96 -30.53
N PRO A 235 0.34 29.04 -30.55
CA PRO A 235 -0.08 30.32 -31.13
C PRO A 235 -0.55 30.22 -32.56
N LYS A 236 0.13 29.39 -33.39
CA LYS A 236 -0.15 29.21 -34.82
C LYS A 236 -1.41 28.33 -35.04
N ARG A 237 -1.76 27.48 -34.10
CA ARG A 237 -2.91 26.55 -34.23
C ARG A 237 -4.26 27.21 -34.12
N LEU A 238 -4.33 28.45 -33.59
CA LEU A 238 -5.59 29.23 -33.57
C LEU A 238 -5.95 29.86 -34.93
N GLY A 239 -5.07 29.76 -35.91
CA GLY A 239 -5.20 30.45 -37.20
C GLY A 239 -4.68 31.87 -37.19
N GLU A 240 -4.47 32.48 -38.36
CA GLU A 240 -3.87 33.82 -38.48
C GLU A 240 -4.75 34.91 -37.88
N ASN A 241 -6.09 34.74 -37.98
CA ASN A 241 -7.08 35.68 -37.43
C ASN A 241 -7.83 35.13 -36.22
N GLY A 242 -7.35 34.05 -35.62
CA GLY A 242 -8.03 33.41 -34.49
C GLY A 242 -9.34 32.70 -34.85
N GLU A 243 -9.50 32.30 -36.12
CA GLU A 243 -10.74 31.69 -36.65
C GLU A 243 -11.06 30.32 -36.03
N LYS A 244 -10.06 29.65 -35.42
CA LYS A 244 -10.21 28.36 -34.73
C LYS A 244 -10.42 28.52 -33.23
N ALA A 245 -10.55 29.76 -32.72
CA ALA A 245 -10.83 30.01 -31.33
C ALA A 245 -12.24 29.51 -30.93
N VAL A 246 -12.37 29.00 -29.74
CA VAL A 246 -13.63 28.51 -29.16
C VAL A 246 -14.14 29.49 -28.08
N PRO A 247 -15.43 29.41 -27.69
CA PRO A 247 -15.93 30.16 -26.52
C PRO A 247 -15.13 29.80 -25.26
N VAL A 248 -14.58 30.82 -24.58
CA VAL A 248 -13.89 30.66 -23.29
C VAL A 248 -14.75 31.18 -22.15
N LYS A 249 -15.37 32.36 -22.36
CA LYS A 249 -16.25 33.00 -21.39
C LYS A 249 -17.47 33.60 -22.07
N VAL A 250 -18.63 33.51 -21.40
CA VAL A 250 -19.88 34.01 -21.94
C VAL A 250 -20.62 34.93 -20.95
N TRP A 251 -21.35 35.85 -21.48
CA TRP A 251 -22.20 36.77 -20.73
C TRP A 251 -23.67 36.45 -21.00
N LEU A 252 -24.40 36.19 -19.94
CA LEU A 252 -25.77 35.72 -19.96
C LEU A 252 -26.66 36.86 -19.42
N TYR A 253 -27.64 37.30 -20.22
CA TYR A 253 -28.60 38.30 -19.86
C TYR A 253 -29.91 37.68 -19.38
N PRO A 254 -30.48 38.07 -18.22
CA PRO A 254 -31.71 37.47 -17.70
C PRO A 254 -32.91 37.77 -18.59
N LEU A 255 -33.60 36.73 -19.09
CA LEU A 255 -34.80 36.85 -19.89
C LEU A 255 -35.93 37.56 -19.13
N LYS A 256 -35.99 37.47 -17.82
CA LYS A 256 -36.96 38.19 -16.95
C LYS A 256 -36.92 39.70 -17.09
N LYS A 257 -35.78 40.26 -17.52
CA LYS A 257 -35.65 41.70 -17.83
C LYS A 257 -36.20 42.08 -19.21
N LEU A 258 -36.41 41.10 -20.07
CA LEU A 258 -37.04 41.28 -21.38
C LEU A 258 -38.55 41.02 -21.34
N ASP A 259 -38.98 39.98 -20.63
CA ASP A 259 -40.37 39.61 -20.45
C ASP A 259 -40.65 39.06 -19.05
N ASN A 260 -41.67 39.62 -18.37
CA ASN A 260 -42.04 39.24 -17.01
C ASN A 260 -42.53 37.79 -16.85
N ARG A 261 -42.88 37.09 -17.94
CA ARG A 261 -43.27 35.66 -17.94
C ARG A 261 -42.09 34.71 -17.90
N ALA A 262 -40.90 35.20 -18.23
CA ALA A 262 -39.70 34.38 -18.28
C ALA A 262 -39.35 33.75 -16.92
N ALA A 263 -38.87 32.49 -16.99
CA ALA A 263 -38.34 31.83 -15.82
C ALA A 263 -37.10 32.56 -15.25
N GLN A 264 -36.89 32.43 -13.96
CA GLN A 264 -35.73 32.99 -13.28
C GLN A 264 -35.14 32.00 -12.29
N LEU A 265 -33.92 32.25 -11.86
CA LEU A 265 -33.36 31.63 -10.69
C LEU A 265 -34.05 32.20 -9.47
N LEU A 266 -34.76 31.38 -8.72
CA LEU A 266 -35.58 31.86 -7.60
C LEU A 266 -34.79 31.80 -6.29
N ARG A 267 -33.91 30.86 -6.11
CA ARG A 267 -33.06 30.71 -4.91
C ARG A 267 -31.63 30.41 -5.28
N GLU A 268 -30.72 31.11 -4.63
CA GLU A 268 -29.30 30.79 -4.64
C GLU A 268 -29.00 29.88 -3.46
N ILE A 269 -27.99 29.02 -3.62
CA ILE A 269 -27.55 28.09 -2.60
C ILE A 269 -26.33 28.66 -1.90
N SER A 270 -26.26 28.54 -0.57
CA SER A 270 -25.15 29.06 0.21
C SER A 270 -23.83 28.39 -0.17
N GLU A 271 -22.79 29.20 -0.32
CA GLU A 271 -21.43 28.67 -0.64
C GLU A 271 -20.94 27.65 0.38
N ASN A 272 -21.32 27.82 1.66
CA ASN A 272 -20.94 26.89 2.72
C ASN A 272 -21.43 25.47 2.44
N ASN A 273 -22.68 25.29 2.00
CA ASN A 273 -23.24 23.99 1.65
C ASN A 273 -22.62 23.41 0.38
N LEU A 274 -22.26 24.27 -0.59
CA LEU A 274 -21.54 23.86 -1.80
C LEU A 274 -20.11 23.37 -1.47
N TYR A 275 -19.40 24.03 -0.56
CA TYR A 275 -18.09 23.59 -0.08
C TYR A 275 -18.15 22.25 0.67
N LYS A 276 -19.20 22.02 1.47
CA LYS A 276 -19.38 20.71 2.13
C LYS A 276 -19.60 19.60 1.12
N ALA A 277 -20.44 19.83 0.09
CA ALA A 277 -20.64 18.86 -0.98
C ALA A 277 -19.35 18.54 -1.73
N GLU A 278 -18.55 19.57 -2.03
CA GLU A 278 -17.22 19.41 -2.64
C GLU A 278 -16.27 18.57 -1.75
N ALA A 279 -16.25 18.85 -0.45
CA ALA A 279 -15.40 18.14 0.50
C ALA A 279 -15.70 16.64 0.56
N ILE A 280 -16.99 16.25 0.47
CA ILE A 280 -17.38 14.83 0.43
C ILE A 280 -16.86 14.17 -0.85
N ILE A 281 -16.99 14.80 -2.01
CA ILE A 281 -16.52 14.26 -3.29
C ILE A 281 -14.98 14.18 -3.33
N GLN A 282 -14.31 15.24 -2.82
CA GLN A 282 -12.84 15.25 -2.70
C GLN A 282 -12.34 14.12 -1.81
N GLN A 283 -13.00 13.89 -0.65
CA GLN A 283 -12.69 12.79 0.24
C GLN A 283 -12.74 11.43 -0.48
N MET A 284 -13.77 11.18 -1.28
CA MET A 284 -13.89 9.91 -2.03
C MET A 284 -12.78 9.78 -3.09
N THR A 285 -12.35 10.89 -3.67
CA THR A 285 -11.20 10.92 -4.58
C THR A 285 -9.90 10.53 -3.88
N ASP A 286 -9.67 11.09 -2.68
CA ASP A 286 -8.49 10.78 -1.86
C ASP A 286 -8.49 9.32 -1.40
N VAL A 287 -9.65 8.79 -1.03
CA VAL A 287 -9.86 7.36 -0.69
C VAL A 287 -9.49 6.47 -1.86
N LYS A 288 -9.90 6.81 -3.07
CA LYS A 288 -9.56 6.05 -4.29
C LYS A 288 -8.05 5.98 -4.51
N MET A 289 -7.34 7.10 -4.35
CA MET A 289 -5.88 7.13 -4.46
C MET A 289 -5.22 6.23 -3.41
N ARG A 290 -5.63 6.33 -2.13
CA ARG A 290 -5.11 5.48 -1.05
C ARG A 290 -5.38 4.00 -1.29
N CYS A 291 -6.56 3.63 -1.76
CA CYS A 291 -6.84 2.24 -2.15
C CYS A 291 -5.91 1.74 -3.26
N ASN A 292 -5.65 2.58 -4.28
CA ASN A 292 -4.73 2.25 -5.35
C ASN A 292 -3.32 2.04 -4.83
N ASP A 293 -2.85 2.88 -3.90
CA ASP A 293 -1.53 2.77 -3.28
C ASP A 293 -1.40 1.47 -2.49
N LEU A 294 -2.39 1.15 -1.64
CA LEU A 294 -2.43 -0.11 -0.91
C LEU A 294 -2.41 -1.34 -1.84
N MET A 295 -3.21 -1.33 -2.92
CA MET A 295 -3.26 -2.45 -3.86
C MET A 295 -1.97 -2.64 -4.69
N ARG A 296 -1.10 -1.63 -4.76
CA ARG A 296 0.21 -1.69 -5.44
C ARG A 296 1.32 -2.24 -4.54
N GLN A 297 1.14 -2.26 -3.22
CA GLN A 297 2.15 -2.74 -2.27
C GLN A 297 2.52 -4.21 -2.50
N PRO A 298 3.76 -4.61 -2.20
CA PRO A 298 4.21 -6.00 -2.34
C PRO A 298 3.32 -6.98 -1.56
N THR A 299 2.88 -6.61 -0.36
CA THR A 299 1.98 -7.42 0.47
C THR A 299 0.67 -7.74 -0.23
N ALA A 300 0.05 -6.77 -0.92
CA ALA A 300 -1.18 -7.00 -1.68
C ALA A 300 -0.95 -7.90 -2.92
N LYS A 301 0.26 -7.91 -3.47
CA LYS A 301 0.65 -8.83 -4.55
C LYS A 301 0.84 -10.25 -4.04
N ASN A 302 1.43 -10.39 -2.85
CA ASN A 302 1.66 -11.67 -2.19
C ASN A 302 0.36 -12.30 -1.67
N PHE A 303 -0.64 -11.48 -1.28
CA PHE A 303 -1.91 -11.95 -0.75
C PHE A 303 -3.09 -11.32 -1.51
N PRO A 304 -3.55 -11.97 -2.61
CA PRO A 304 -4.60 -11.45 -3.49
C PRO A 304 -5.93 -11.18 -2.80
N ASP A 305 -6.24 -11.87 -1.70
CA ASP A 305 -7.49 -11.66 -0.95
C ASP A 305 -7.50 -10.29 -0.25
N MET A 306 -6.38 -9.85 0.33
CA MET A 306 -6.24 -8.48 0.86
C MET A 306 -6.47 -7.44 -0.24
N LYS A 307 -5.88 -7.67 -1.43
CA LYS A 307 -6.10 -6.81 -2.59
C LYS A 307 -7.57 -6.77 -3.01
N ARG A 308 -8.25 -7.91 -2.95
CA ARG A 308 -9.69 -8.04 -3.31
C ARG A 308 -10.55 -7.23 -2.34
N SER A 309 -10.32 -7.36 -1.03
CA SER A 309 -11.07 -6.61 0.00
C SER A 309 -10.92 -5.09 -0.17
N ILE A 310 -9.69 -4.60 -0.42
CA ILE A 310 -9.43 -3.19 -0.69
C ILE A 310 -10.09 -2.74 -2.01
N GLY A 311 -10.05 -3.58 -3.04
CA GLY A 311 -10.71 -3.34 -4.31
C GLY A 311 -12.23 -3.22 -4.18
N GLN A 312 -12.84 -4.11 -3.40
CA GLN A 312 -14.28 -4.09 -3.09
C GLN A 312 -14.68 -2.85 -2.29
N PHE A 313 -13.87 -2.47 -1.29
CA PHE A 313 -14.07 -1.21 -0.56
C PHE A 313 -14.05 0.00 -1.50
N ARG A 314 -13.06 0.08 -2.38
CA ARG A 314 -12.97 1.15 -3.39
C ARG A 314 -14.20 1.19 -4.29
N GLU A 315 -14.69 0.04 -4.74
CA GLU A 315 -15.90 -0.05 -5.57
C GLU A 315 -17.14 0.47 -4.82
N TYR A 316 -17.32 0.14 -3.55
CA TYR A 316 -18.42 0.66 -2.75
C TYR A 316 -18.32 2.19 -2.57
N CYS A 317 -17.12 2.74 -2.38
CA CYS A 317 -16.92 4.19 -2.34
C CYS A 317 -17.25 4.87 -3.68
N GLU A 318 -16.95 4.23 -4.81
CA GLU A 318 -17.34 4.73 -6.15
C GLU A 318 -18.88 4.70 -6.32
N GLN A 319 -19.55 3.64 -5.90
CA GLN A 319 -21.02 3.53 -5.93
C GLN A 319 -21.67 4.61 -5.02
N PHE A 320 -21.16 4.80 -3.82
CA PHE A 320 -21.59 5.89 -2.93
C PHE A 320 -21.46 7.26 -3.60
N THR A 321 -20.31 7.52 -4.24
CA THR A 321 -20.07 8.79 -4.94
C THR A 321 -21.12 9.06 -6.02
N LEU A 322 -21.41 8.07 -6.86
CA LEU A 322 -22.42 8.18 -7.93
C LEU A 322 -23.83 8.41 -7.36
N MET A 323 -24.18 7.74 -6.27
CA MET A 323 -25.47 7.92 -5.60
C MET A 323 -25.57 9.33 -4.99
N PHE A 324 -24.53 9.78 -4.28
CA PHE A 324 -24.47 11.13 -3.71
C PHE A 324 -24.57 12.22 -4.79
N GLN A 325 -23.84 12.07 -5.91
CA GLN A 325 -23.90 13.00 -7.04
C GLN A 325 -25.30 13.08 -7.62
N LYS A 326 -26.01 11.95 -7.77
CA LYS A 326 -27.38 11.92 -8.27
C LYS A 326 -28.36 12.64 -7.32
N GLN A 327 -28.26 12.41 -6.02
CA GLN A 327 -29.05 13.10 -5.02
C GLN A 327 -28.76 14.61 -5.02
N LEU A 328 -27.48 14.97 -5.08
CA LEU A 328 -27.03 16.37 -5.14
C LEU A 328 -27.63 17.06 -6.38
N ALA A 329 -27.56 16.45 -7.57
CA ALA A 329 -28.15 17.00 -8.80
C ALA A 329 -29.64 17.31 -8.66
N HIS A 330 -30.39 16.35 -8.15
CA HIS A 330 -31.84 16.50 -7.94
C HIS A 330 -32.15 17.62 -6.95
N THR A 331 -31.44 17.64 -5.82
CA THR A 331 -31.67 18.61 -4.74
C THR A 331 -31.30 20.03 -5.18
N LEU A 332 -30.13 20.22 -5.84
CA LEU A 332 -29.72 21.52 -6.37
C LEU A 332 -30.73 22.09 -7.36
N THR A 333 -31.18 21.26 -8.29
CA THR A 333 -32.16 21.67 -9.31
C THR A 333 -33.50 22.06 -8.67
N SER A 334 -33.99 21.28 -7.70
CA SER A 334 -35.25 21.54 -7.02
C SER A 334 -35.22 22.82 -6.16
N ILE A 335 -34.10 23.08 -5.48
CA ILE A 335 -33.92 24.34 -4.71
C ILE A 335 -33.91 25.54 -5.66
N ARG A 336 -33.15 25.48 -6.76
CA ARG A 336 -33.06 26.58 -7.75
C ARG A 336 -34.39 26.87 -8.44
N ARG A 337 -35.31 25.90 -8.45
CA ARG A 337 -36.69 26.07 -8.93
C ARG A 337 -37.71 26.48 -7.86
N ASP A 338 -37.25 26.69 -6.62
CA ASP A 338 -38.11 26.96 -5.46
C ASP A 338 -39.11 25.85 -5.13
N GLN A 339 -38.74 24.61 -5.43
CA GLN A 339 -39.52 23.40 -5.11
C GLN A 339 -39.15 22.82 -3.76
N LEU A 340 -37.90 23.04 -3.31
CA LEU A 340 -37.37 22.57 -2.05
C LEU A 340 -36.62 23.71 -1.35
N ASP A 341 -36.60 23.67 -0.01
CA ASP A 341 -35.77 24.52 0.80
C ASP A 341 -34.33 24.02 0.90
N GLU A 342 -33.39 24.93 1.17
CA GLU A 342 -31.96 24.58 1.32
C GLU A 342 -31.70 23.63 2.48
N GLU A 343 -32.62 23.54 3.45
CA GLU A 343 -32.55 22.55 4.54
C GLU A 343 -32.48 21.11 4.01
N LYS A 344 -33.12 20.81 2.86
CA LYS A 344 -33.02 19.50 2.23
C LYS A 344 -31.61 19.15 1.73
N LEU A 345 -30.86 20.14 1.26
CA LEU A 345 -29.45 19.95 0.93
C LEU A 345 -28.64 19.65 2.19
N MET A 346 -28.91 20.34 3.30
CA MET A 346 -28.26 20.07 4.59
C MET A 346 -28.55 18.64 5.07
N GLU A 347 -29.80 18.15 4.93
CA GLU A 347 -30.14 16.77 5.27
C GLU A 347 -29.34 15.76 4.44
N VAL A 348 -29.20 15.96 3.12
CA VAL A 348 -28.38 15.11 2.23
C VAL A 348 -26.91 15.10 2.68
N LEU A 349 -26.35 16.27 2.99
CA LEU A 349 -24.97 16.40 3.46
C LEU A 349 -24.74 15.70 4.80
N ILE A 350 -25.63 15.93 5.78
CA ILE A 350 -25.55 15.29 7.11
C ILE A 350 -25.69 13.77 6.99
N ARG A 351 -26.61 13.28 6.15
CA ARG A 351 -26.77 11.85 5.89
C ARG A 351 -25.49 11.25 5.30
N ALA A 352 -24.84 11.92 4.37
CA ALA A 352 -23.57 11.48 3.80
C ALA A 352 -22.45 11.43 4.86
N GLU A 353 -22.31 12.47 5.68
CA GLU A 353 -21.32 12.56 6.75
C GLU A 353 -21.53 11.50 7.86
N ARG A 354 -22.78 11.17 8.20
CA ARG A 354 -23.14 10.17 9.21
C ARG A 354 -23.20 8.73 8.66
N SER A 355 -23.11 8.57 7.35
CA SER A 355 -23.11 7.25 6.72
C SER A 355 -21.86 6.46 7.09
N PRO A 356 -21.83 5.14 6.85
CA PRO A 356 -20.62 4.35 6.97
C PRO A 356 -19.48 4.84 6.04
N PHE A 357 -19.78 5.65 5.03
CA PHE A 357 -18.81 6.34 4.17
C PHE A 357 -18.30 7.65 4.75
N GLY A 358 -18.69 8.00 5.96
CA GLY A 358 -18.22 9.19 6.65
C GLY A 358 -16.70 9.17 6.85
N LYS A 359 -16.10 10.37 6.93
CA LYS A 359 -14.64 10.55 6.94
C LYS A 359 -13.93 9.68 7.98
N LEU A 360 -14.45 9.66 9.21
CA LEU A 360 -13.79 8.94 10.32
C LEU A 360 -13.75 7.42 10.09
N GLN A 361 -14.85 6.83 9.63
CA GLN A 361 -14.97 5.39 9.40
C GLN A 361 -14.07 4.93 8.26
N VAL A 362 -14.06 5.68 7.16
CA VAL A 362 -13.24 5.41 5.98
C VAL A 362 -11.74 5.52 6.31
N GLU A 363 -11.35 6.58 7.01
CA GLU A 363 -9.96 6.80 7.46
C GLU A 363 -9.49 5.71 8.42
N GLU A 364 -10.36 5.30 9.35
CA GLU A 364 -10.06 4.21 10.27
C GLU A 364 -9.85 2.89 9.52
N TYR A 365 -10.74 2.56 8.58
CA TYR A 365 -10.59 1.35 7.75
C TYR A 365 -9.26 1.32 7.00
N LEU A 366 -8.96 2.38 6.24
CA LEU A 366 -7.72 2.46 5.46
C LEU A 366 -6.47 2.42 6.34
N SER A 367 -6.50 3.09 7.49
CA SER A 367 -5.38 3.08 8.44
C SER A 367 -5.18 1.71 9.07
N ARG A 368 -6.26 0.99 9.37
CA ARG A 368 -6.20 -0.41 9.85
C ARG A 368 -5.59 -1.33 8.80
N ARG A 369 -6.00 -1.22 7.54
CA ARG A 369 -5.44 -2.02 6.45
C ARG A 369 -3.97 -1.72 6.21
N GLN A 370 -3.56 -0.46 6.24
CA GLN A 370 -2.15 -0.09 6.13
C GLN A 370 -1.32 -0.74 7.25
N GLN A 371 -1.74 -0.60 8.51
CA GLN A 371 -1.03 -1.19 9.66
C GLN A 371 -0.89 -2.71 9.55
N GLU A 372 -1.93 -3.38 9.08
CA GLU A 372 -1.89 -4.83 8.86
C GLU A 372 -0.89 -5.20 7.77
N MET A 373 -0.93 -4.52 6.63
CA MET A 373 -0.01 -4.75 5.52
C MET A 373 1.44 -4.50 5.91
N ASP A 374 1.73 -3.42 6.65
CA ASP A 374 3.07 -3.09 7.14
C ASP A 374 3.59 -4.17 8.11
N THR A 375 2.71 -4.70 8.97
CA THR A 375 3.06 -5.79 9.91
C THR A 375 3.39 -7.07 9.15
N VAL A 376 2.55 -7.45 8.20
CA VAL A 376 2.75 -8.65 7.36
C VAL A 376 4.03 -8.52 6.54
N GLU A 377 4.29 -7.36 5.94
CA GLU A 377 5.52 -7.09 5.20
C GLU A 377 6.76 -7.20 6.09
N SER A 378 6.71 -6.64 7.29
CA SER A 378 7.80 -6.78 8.28
C SER A 378 8.08 -8.24 8.62
N PHE A 379 7.04 -9.08 8.73
CA PHE A 379 7.19 -10.52 9.01
C PHE A 379 7.82 -11.26 7.82
N ILE A 380 7.35 -10.98 6.59
CA ILE A 380 7.91 -11.57 5.37
C ILE A 380 9.40 -11.22 5.22
N ASN A 381 9.75 -9.95 5.44
CA ASN A 381 11.13 -9.48 5.34
C ASN A 381 12.06 -10.17 6.33
N LYS A 382 11.59 -10.48 7.55
CA LYS A 382 12.37 -11.25 8.54
C LYS A 382 12.55 -12.72 8.15
N LEU A 383 11.62 -13.27 7.38
CA LEU A 383 11.69 -14.66 6.90
C LEU A 383 12.42 -14.81 5.57
N HIS A 384 12.88 -13.73 4.95
CA HIS A 384 13.65 -13.82 3.70
C HIS A 384 14.89 -14.74 3.88
N PRO A 385 15.19 -15.66 2.94
CA PRO A 385 14.65 -15.81 1.57
C PRO A 385 13.50 -16.84 1.41
N VAL A 386 12.71 -17.11 2.44
CA VAL A 386 11.61 -18.07 2.37
C VAL A 386 10.57 -17.63 1.33
N LYS A 387 10.14 -18.56 0.48
CA LYS A 387 9.18 -18.29 -0.60
C LYS A 387 7.78 -18.04 -0.06
N VAL A 388 7.15 -16.95 -0.50
CA VAL A 388 5.72 -16.65 -0.27
C VAL A 388 4.90 -17.28 -1.38
N LEU A 389 3.83 -17.98 -1.02
CA LEU A 389 2.85 -18.54 -1.94
C LEU A 389 1.58 -17.69 -1.90
N SER A 390 1.20 -17.17 -3.07
CA SER A 390 0.13 -16.19 -3.21
C SER A 390 -1.28 -16.80 -3.27
N SER A 391 -1.38 -18.11 -3.42
CA SER A 391 -2.68 -18.78 -3.57
C SER A 391 -2.65 -20.22 -3.07
N GLU A 392 -3.84 -20.73 -2.73
CA GLU A 392 -4.03 -22.15 -2.39
C GLU A 392 -3.63 -23.08 -3.55
N HIS A 393 -3.80 -22.64 -4.79
CA HIS A 393 -3.38 -23.38 -5.96
C HIS A 393 -1.84 -23.56 -6.02
N GLU A 394 -1.08 -22.52 -5.70
CA GLU A 394 0.38 -22.59 -5.61
C GLU A 394 0.82 -23.52 -4.46
N LEU A 395 0.14 -23.43 -3.32
CA LEU A 395 0.37 -24.33 -2.21
C LEU A 395 0.13 -25.79 -2.62
N ASN A 396 -1.02 -26.08 -3.25
CA ASN A 396 -1.36 -27.42 -3.70
C ASN A 396 -0.33 -27.99 -4.68
N LYS A 397 0.23 -27.17 -5.58
CA LYS A 397 1.33 -27.59 -6.46
C LYS A 397 2.57 -28.01 -5.70
N VAL A 398 2.92 -27.30 -4.63
CA VAL A 398 4.08 -27.63 -3.79
C VAL A 398 3.79 -28.86 -2.93
N VAL A 399 2.60 -28.93 -2.34
CA VAL A 399 2.18 -30.04 -1.47
C VAL A 399 2.10 -31.37 -2.23
N THR A 400 1.66 -31.34 -3.48
CA THR A 400 1.52 -32.55 -4.33
C THR A 400 2.78 -32.91 -5.11
N ASP A 401 3.88 -32.15 -4.98
CA ASP A 401 5.14 -32.48 -5.65
C ASP A 401 5.76 -33.75 -5.02
N PRO A 402 5.89 -34.86 -5.76
CA PRO A 402 6.42 -36.13 -5.22
C PRO A 402 7.89 -36.04 -4.77
N LYS A 403 8.60 -34.98 -5.14
CA LYS A 403 9.97 -34.72 -4.70
C LYS A 403 10.03 -34.11 -3.30
N VAL A 404 8.90 -33.59 -2.79
CA VAL A 404 8.81 -32.92 -1.51
C VAL A 404 8.14 -33.83 -0.49
N GLN A 405 8.90 -34.27 0.51
CA GLN A 405 8.39 -35.13 1.57
C GLN A 405 7.75 -34.36 2.71
N TYR A 406 8.37 -33.26 3.10
CA TYR A 406 7.89 -32.39 4.20
C TYR A 406 7.81 -30.95 3.78
N ILE A 407 6.74 -30.26 4.23
CA ILE A 407 6.60 -28.81 4.08
C ILE A 407 6.28 -28.23 5.44
N VAL A 408 7.07 -27.25 5.86
CA VAL A 408 6.79 -26.42 7.02
C VAL A 408 6.32 -25.05 6.53
N CYS A 409 5.07 -24.71 6.82
CA CYS A 409 4.42 -23.50 6.33
C CYS A 409 4.15 -22.54 7.49
N TYR A 410 4.73 -21.34 7.44
CA TYR A 410 4.25 -20.24 8.26
C TYR A 410 3.00 -19.64 7.60
N CYS A 411 1.90 -19.67 8.30
CA CYS A 411 0.59 -19.32 7.76
C CYS A 411 -0.02 -18.14 8.51
N PHE A 412 -0.35 -17.07 7.79
CA PHE A 412 -1.24 -16.02 8.27
C PHE A 412 -2.68 -16.53 8.19
N THR A 413 -3.42 -16.47 9.29
CA THR A 413 -4.72 -17.15 9.39
C THR A 413 -5.91 -16.19 9.52
N SER A 414 -5.65 -14.88 9.64
CA SER A 414 -6.68 -13.86 9.83
C SER A 414 -6.61 -12.71 8.82
N LEU A 415 -5.93 -12.91 7.66
CA LEU A 415 -5.88 -11.89 6.61
C LEU A 415 -7.16 -11.83 5.76
N ASN A 416 -7.92 -12.91 5.73
CA ASN A 416 -9.08 -13.11 4.86
C ASN A 416 -10.38 -13.17 5.67
N ASP A 417 -10.37 -12.71 6.92
CA ASP A 417 -11.59 -12.66 7.73
C ASP A 417 -12.62 -11.76 7.06
N GLU A 418 -13.88 -12.21 7.00
CA GLU A 418 -14.98 -11.40 6.49
C GLU A 418 -15.06 -10.10 7.27
N GLU A 419 -14.97 -8.98 6.56
CA GLU A 419 -15.04 -7.67 7.19
C GLU A 419 -16.48 -7.25 7.35
N GLU A 420 -16.93 -7.18 8.59
CA GLU A 420 -18.24 -6.69 8.97
C GLU A 420 -18.50 -5.29 8.40
N TYR A 421 -17.47 -4.43 8.38
CA TYR A 421 -17.57 -3.10 7.81
C TYR A 421 -17.89 -3.10 6.31
N LEU A 422 -17.29 -3.98 5.50
CA LEU A 422 -17.66 -4.12 4.08
C LEU A 422 -19.10 -4.60 3.90
N SER A 423 -19.57 -5.46 4.79
CA SER A 423 -20.97 -5.88 4.81
C SER A 423 -21.90 -4.71 5.13
N ASP A 424 -21.55 -3.86 6.08
CA ASP A 424 -22.34 -2.68 6.44
C ASP A 424 -22.37 -1.64 5.32
N LEU A 425 -21.24 -1.39 4.64
CA LEU A 425 -21.21 -0.54 3.44
C LEU A 425 -22.16 -1.06 2.37
N ARG A 426 -22.14 -2.38 2.11
CA ARG A 426 -23.01 -3.03 1.13
C ARG A 426 -24.49 -2.90 1.51
N LYS A 427 -24.84 -3.18 2.77
CA LYS A 427 -26.21 -3.04 3.27
C LYS A 427 -26.71 -1.61 3.11
N TRP A 428 -25.87 -0.62 3.48
CA TRP A 428 -26.24 0.79 3.38
C TRP A 428 -26.53 1.21 1.93
N LEU A 429 -25.70 0.76 0.96
CA LEU A 429 -25.91 1.02 -0.47
C LEU A 429 -27.19 0.39 -1.03
N GLN A 430 -27.69 -0.69 -0.41
CA GLN A 430 -28.91 -1.40 -0.83
C GLN A 430 -30.17 -0.89 -0.12
N THR A 431 -30.03 -0.04 0.90
CA THR A 431 -31.15 0.45 1.69
C THR A 431 -31.80 1.66 0.99
N ASP A 432 -33.11 1.61 0.80
CA ASP A 432 -33.88 2.71 0.24
C ASP A 432 -33.80 3.98 1.11
N GLU A 433 -33.89 5.15 0.46
CA GLU A 433 -33.77 6.48 1.06
C GLU A 433 -34.69 6.76 2.26
N SER A 434 -35.76 5.99 2.42
CA SER A 434 -36.79 6.18 3.43
C SER A 434 -36.51 5.52 4.80
N SER A 435 -35.54 4.61 4.86
CA SER A 435 -35.24 3.94 6.14
C SER A 435 -34.17 4.67 6.94
N THR A 436 -34.64 5.41 7.95
CA THR A 436 -33.81 6.03 9.00
C THR A 436 -33.37 5.02 10.05
N ASN A 437 -32.96 3.84 9.65
CA ASN A 437 -32.42 2.91 10.62
C ASN A 437 -31.02 3.39 11.02
N ASP A 438 -30.88 3.84 12.25
CA ASP A 438 -29.60 3.97 12.92
C ASP A 438 -28.83 2.66 12.69
N ILE A 439 -27.83 2.73 11.83
CA ILE A 439 -26.92 1.59 11.65
C ILE A 439 -26.22 1.44 12.99
N HIS A 440 -26.63 0.43 13.75
CA HIS A 440 -25.94 0.04 14.96
C HIS A 440 -24.45 -0.02 14.63
N GLN A 441 -23.64 0.73 15.39
CA GLN A 441 -22.20 0.54 15.39
C GLN A 441 -21.98 -0.95 15.66
N SER A 442 -21.63 -1.69 14.61
CA SER A 442 -21.26 -3.09 14.74
C SER A 442 -20.16 -3.20 15.78
N ASN A 443 -20.21 -4.22 16.61
CA ASN A 443 -19.15 -4.53 17.55
C ASN A 443 -17.84 -4.64 16.74
N LYS A 444 -16.95 -3.66 16.90
CA LYS A 444 -15.69 -3.60 16.14
C LYS A 444 -14.91 -4.88 16.42
N VAL A 445 -14.89 -5.80 15.48
CA VAL A 445 -13.97 -6.94 15.52
C VAL A 445 -12.55 -6.36 15.55
N GLU A 446 -11.86 -6.58 16.65
CA GLU A 446 -10.50 -6.09 16.82
C GLU A 446 -9.57 -6.85 15.87
N LEU A 447 -8.84 -6.13 15.02
CA LEU A 447 -7.84 -6.73 14.14
C LEU A 447 -6.85 -7.56 14.97
N TRP A 448 -6.47 -8.73 14.48
CA TRP A 448 -5.50 -9.62 15.10
C TRP A 448 -4.18 -8.93 15.48
N ILE A 449 -3.74 -7.93 14.71
CA ILE A 449 -2.53 -7.14 15.00
C ILE A 449 -2.68 -6.22 16.23
N LYS A 450 -3.91 -5.78 16.57
CA LYS A 450 -4.20 -4.94 17.75
C LYS A 450 -4.46 -5.79 18.99
N ASN A 451 -4.91 -7.02 18.80
CA ASN A 451 -5.08 -7.98 19.88
C ASN A 451 -3.71 -8.42 20.38
N LYS A 452 -3.36 -8.03 21.61
CA LYS A 452 -2.04 -8.26 22.20
C LYS A 452 -1.64 -9.74 22.21
N GLU A 453 -2.57 -10.63 22.54
CA GLU A 453 -2.31 -12.06 22.63
C GLU A 453 -2.05 -12.68 21.26
N LEU A 454 -2.90 -12.35 20.27
CA LEU A 454 -2.76 -12.85 18.90
C LEU A 454 -1.48 -12.32 18.24
N HIS A 455 -1.18 -11.05 18.44
CA HIS A 455 0.05 -10.45 17.91
C HIS A 455 1.31 -11.07 18.53
N GLN A 456 1.32 -11.28 19.86
CA GLN A 456 2.44 -11.94 20.55
C GLN A 456 2.58 -13.40 20.08
N LYS A 457 1.47 -14.13 19.92
CA LYS A 457 1.47 -15.50 19.39
C LYS A 457 2.08 -15.54 17.97
N ALA A 458 1.64 -14.65 17.08
CA ALA A 458 2.17 -14.59 15.71
C ALA A 458 3.67 -14.27 15.68
N ARG A 459 4.15 -13.35 16.53
CA ARG A 459 5.58 -13.03 16.67
C ARG A 459 6.39 -14.20 17.20
N ARG A 460 5.86 -14.95 18.17
CA ARG A 460 6.51 -16.15 18.68
C ARG A 460 6.65 -17.20 17.57
N TYR A 461 5.58 -17.50 16.87
CA TYR A 461 5.62 -18.45 15.74
C TYR A 461 6.56 -17.99 14.61
N LEU A 462 6.64 -16.68 14.37
CA LEU A 462 7.61 -16.11 13.42
C LEU A 462 9.05 -16.46 13.83
N GLN A 463 9.39 -16.27 15.10
CA GLN A 463 10.72 -16.57 15.63
C GLN A 463 11.01 -18.07 15.59
N GLU A 464 10.08 -18.92 16.06
CA GLU A 464 10.20 -20.39 16.04
C GLU A 464 10.44 -20.89 14.60
N PHE A 465 9.66 -20.41 13.63
CA PHE A 465 9.79 -20.76 12.23
C PHE A 465 11.12 -20.27 11.63
N GLN A 466 11.52 -19.03 11.94
CA GLN A 466 12.77 -18.44 11.46
C GLN A 466 13.99 -19.23 11.93
N GLU A 467 14.10 -19.52 13.23
CA GLU A 467 15.19 -20.29 13.83
C GLU A 467 15.26 -21.68 13.23
N PHE A 468 14.11 -22.34 13.05
CA PHE A 468 14.04 -23.67 12.49
C PHE A 468 14.41 -23.71 11.00
N SER A 469 13.86 -22.81 10.18
CA SER A 469 14.14 -22.75 8.74
C SER A 469 15.61 -22.40 8.47
N GLN A 470 16.20 -21.47 9.21
CA GLN A 470 17.62 -21.08 9.09
C GLN A 470 18.56 -22.24 9.45
N SER A 471 18.24 -22.99 10.50
CA SER A 471 19.05 -24.14 10.93
C SER A 471 19.13 -25.23 9.86
N ASN A 472 18.14 -25.31 8.98
CA ASN A 472 18.07 -26.30 7.93
C ASN A 472 18.55 -25.81 6.55
N THR A 473 18.62 -24.49 6.33
CA THR A 473 19.06 -23.90 5.04
C THR A 473 20.55 -23.54 5.04
N THR A 474 21.14 -23.10 6.14
CA THR A 474 22.50 -22.53 6.20
C THR A 474 23.62 -23.53 6.42
N SER A 475 23.35 -24.76 6.81
CA SER A 475 24.46 -25.71 7.12
C SER A 475 25.01 -26.40 5.88
N ASN A 476 26.13 -25.88 5.37
CA ASN A 476 27.00 -26.44 4.32
C ASN A 476 27.75 -27.69 4.80
N THR A 477 27.10 -28.77 5.25
CA THR A 477 27.82 -30.01 5.63
C THR A 477 27.26 -31.22 4.92
N GLN A 478 28.16 -31.98 4.38
CA GLN A 478 28.12 -33.13 3.49
C GLN A 478 27.27 -34.36 3.95
N SER A 479 25.98 -34.16 4.23
CA SER A 479 25.06 -35.32 4.34
C SER A 479 23.73 -34.96 3.68
N ASN A 480 23.71 -35.07 2.36
CA ASN A 480 22.72 -34.49 1.47
C ASN A 480 21.41 -35.27 1.27
N THR A 481 21.20 -36.42 1.89
CA THR A 481 20.04 -37.26 1.55
C THR A 481 18.73 -36.87 2.22
N LEU A 482 18.75 -36.27 3.42
CA LEU A 482 17.53 -35.85 4.13
C LEU A 482 17.04 -34.43 3.76
N ARG A 483 17.88 -33.62 3.11
CA ARG A 483 17.59 -32.20 2.86
C ARG A 483 16.85 -31.87 1.55
N GLN A 484 16.93 -32.76 0.58
CA GLN A 484 16.31 -32.51 -0.75
C GLN A 484 14.79 -32.57 -0.72
N ASN A 485 14.20 -33.08 0.35
CA ASN A 485 12.76 -33.36 0.43
C ASN A 485 11.96 -32.44 1.37
N ILE A 486 12.57 -31.37 1.91
CA ILE A 486 11.90 -30.45 2.85
C ILE A 486 11.83 -29.05 2.24
N GLN A 487 10.64 -28.43 2.29
CA GLN A 487 10.45 -27.05 1.88
C GLN A 487 9.89 -26.20 3.02
N TYR A 488 10.37 -24.96 3.10
CA TYR A 488 9.89 -23.91 4.00
C TYR A 488 9.18 -22.85 3.17
N ILE A 489 7.94 -22.52 3.53
CA ILE A 489 7.10 -21.60 2.76
C ILE A 489 6.29 -20.67 3.68
N ILE A 490 5.81 -19.58 3.11
CA ILE A 490 4.86 -18.65 3.74
C ILE A 490 3.57 -18.67 2.92
N SER A 491 2.41 -18.71 3.58
CA SER A 491 1.11 -18.64 2.92
C SER A 491 0.07 -17.94 3.81
N ALA A 492 -1.14 -17.77 3.32
CA ALA A 492 -2.27 -17.24 4.09
C ALA A 492 -3.52 -18.09 3.84
N PHE A 493 -4.26 -18.39 4.91
CA PHE A 493 -5.56 -19.08 4.88
C PHE A 493 -6.46 -18.50 5.95
N CYS A 494 -7.76 -18.50 5.72
CA CYS A 494 -8.70 -18.25 6.81
C CYS A 494 -8.79 -19.49 7.72
N ASP A 495 -8.45 -19.32 9.00
CA ASP A 495 -8.55 -20.38 10.00
C ASP A 495 -8.99 -19.81 11.34
N THR A 496 -10.30 -19.89 11.58
CA THR A 496 -10.92 -19.38 12.82
C THR A 496 -10.51 -20.13 14.07
N ASN A 497 -10.02 -21.39 13.95
CA ASN A 497 -9.52 -22.18 15.07
C ASN A 497 -8.12 -21.74 15.53
N ASN A 498 -7.35 -21.11 14.61
CA ASN A 498 -6.00 -20.64 14.87
C ASN A 498 -5.83 -19.17 14.48
N PRO A 499 -6.53 -18.22 15.11
CA PRO A 499 -6.51 -16.82 14.69
C PRO A 499 -5.12 -16.19 14.82
N GLY A 500 -4.81 -15.28 13.89
CA GLY A 500 -3.55 -14.55 13.79
C GLY A 500 -2.53 -15.24 12.89
N ALA A 501 -1.87 -16.27 13.38
CA ALA A 501 -0.92 -17.08 12.63
C ALA A 501 -0.81 -18.51 13.20
N SER A 502 -0.34 -19.44 12.36
CA SER A 502 0.02 -20.81 12.74
C SER A 502 1.23 -21.30 11.95
N ILE A 503 1.90 -22.35 12.44
CA ILE A 503 2.87 -23.10 11.66
C ILE A 503 2.21 -24.45 11.32
N ARG A 504 2.21 -24.82 10.03
CA ARG A 504 1.59 -26.06 9.54
C ARG A 504 2.66 -27.02 9.02
N LEU A 505 2.46 -28.32 9.31
CA LEU A 505 3.31 -29.39 8.81
C LEU A 505 2.52 -30.25 7.82
N TYR A 506 3.05 -30.38 6.61
CA TYR A 506 2.57 -31.35 5.60
C TYR A 506 3.59 -32.45 5.43
N GLU A 507 3.11 -33.68 5.25
CA GLU A 507 3.90 -34.88 4.98
C GLU A 507 3.30 -35.65 3.80
N ALA A 508 4.09 -35.95 2.80
CA ALA A 508 3.69 -36.72 1.63
C ALA A 508 2.35 -36.27 0.98
N GLY A 509 2.19 -34.99 0.81
CA GLY A 509 0.99 -34.42 0.16
C GLY A 509 -0.20 -34.15 1.07
N SER A 510 -0.11 -34.40 2.39
CA SER A 510 -1.22 -34.26 3.33
C SER A 510 -0.87 -33.37 4.51
N LEU A 511 -1.84 -32.57 5.00
CA LEU A 511 -1.69 -31.82 6.24
C LEU A 511 -1.70 -32.78 7.44
N VAL A 512 -0.59 -32.83 8.18
CA VAL A 512 -0.41 -33.69 9.34
C VAL A 512 -0.67 -32.94 10.64
N ASN A 513 -0.29 -31.67 10.68
CA ASN A 513 -0.48 -30.85 11.86
C ASN A 513 -0.69 -29.37 11.48
N ASP A 514 -1.76 -28.76 11.99
CA ASP A 514 -2.13 -27.36 11.76
C ASP A 514 -1.58 -26.41 12.84
N ARG A 515 -0.97 -26.95 13.89
CA ARG A 515 -0.34 -26.24 15.03
C ARG A 515 1.05 -26.81 15.33
N PHE A 516 1.81 -27.10 14.29
CA PHE A 516 3.15 -27.62 14.44
C PHE A 516 4.04 -26.64 15.22
N SER A 517 4.69 -27.13 16.27
CA SER A 517 5.70 -26.38 17.02
C SER A 517 7.08 -26.98 16.70
N PRO A 518 7.89 -26.33 15.85
CA PRO A 518 9.24 -26.80 15.56
C PRO A 518 10.05 -26.95 16.85
N PRO A 519 10.88 -28.01 17.00
CA PRO A 519 11.69 -28.16 18.18
C PRO A 519 12.64 -26.96 18.40
N ALA A 520 12.62 -26.41 19.61
CA ALA A 520 13.51 -25.32 19.98
C ALA A 520 14.97 -25.78 20.13
N LYS A 521 15.89 -24.84 20.18
CA LYS A 521 17.31 -25.05 20.55
C LYS A 521 17.36 -25.80 21.88
N PRO A 522 17.96 -27.01 21.95
CA PRO A 522 18.06 -27.73 23.21
C PRO A 522 19.09 -27.08 24.14
N SER A 523 18.98 -27.35 25.45
CA SER A 523 20.01 -27.00 26.39
C SER A 523 21.34 -27.69 26.07
N PRO A 524 22.49 -27.10 26.46
CA PRO A 524 23.79 -27.76 26.28
C PRO A 524 23.79 -29.15 26.93
N PRO A 525 24.40 -30.17 26.30
CA PRO A 525 24.49 -31.49 26.91
C PRO A 525 25.27 -31.41 28.22
N THR A 526 24.87 -32.19 29.22
CA THR A 526 25.58 -32.22 30.51
C THR A 526 26.47 -33.46 30.58
N ILE A 527 27.77 -33.30 30.89
CA ILE A 527 28.69 -34.43 31.05
C ILE A 527 28.41 -35.09 32.38
N LEU A 528 27.89 -36.31 32.38
CA LEU A 528 27.65 -37.12 33.57
C LEU A 528 28.90 -37.86 34.05
N SER A 529 29.66 -38.43 33.11
CA SER A 529 30.93 -39.09 33.39
C SER A 529 31.84 -39.08 32.17
N MET A 530 33.16 -39.07 32.40
CA MET A 530 34.15 -39.11 31.34
C MET A 530 35.30 -40.04 31.77
N THR A 531 35.68 -40.94 30.89
CA THR A 531 36.83 -41.83 31.09
C THR A 531 37.92 -41.51 30.07
N HIS A 532 38.91 -42.36 29.89
CA HIS A 532 39.97 -42.19 28.90
C HIS A 532 39.49 -42.34 27.44
N GLU A 533 38.42 -43.09 27.17
CA GLU A 533 37.89 -43.37 25.83
C GLU A 533 36.40 -43.16 25.70
N ARG A 534 35.68 -42.78 26.77
CA ARG A 534 34.24 -42.71 26.78
C ARG A 534 33.76 -41.44 27.47
N VAL A 535 32.65 -40.93 27.02
CA VAL A 535 31.89 -39.87 27.67
C VAL A 535 30.43 -40.24 27.73
N LYS A 536 29.79 -40.02 28.89
CA LYS A 536 28.34 -40.14 29.07
C LYS A 536 27.75 -38.76 29.19
N LEU A 537 26.87 -38.43 28.23
CA LEU A 537 26.17 -37.13 28.18
C LEU A 537 24.71 -37.32 28.55
N SER A 538 24.16 -36.35 29.30
CA SER A 538 22.71 -36.18 29.49
C SER A 538 22.19 -35.10 28.55
N LEU A 539 21.09 -35.40 27.88
CA LEU A 539 20.40 -34.54 26.94
C LEU A 539 19.11 -34.07 27.58
N LYS A 540 18.88 -32.75 27.59
CA LYS A 540 17.62 -32.18 28.07
C LYS A 540 16.79 -31.78 26.87
N PRO A 541 15.49 -32.14 26.83
CA PRO A 541 14.60 -31.72 25.77
C PRO A 541 14.48 -30.19 25.77
N ALA A 542 14.14 -29.65 24.61
CA ALA A 542 13.88 -28.22 24.44
C ALA A 542 12.61 -27.78 25.19
N ASP A 543 12.46 -26.47 25.44
CA ASP A 543 11.33 -25.93 26.19
C ASP A 543 10.00 -26.08 25.45
N TYR A 544 10.00 -25.99 24.08
CA TYR A 544 8.83 -26.17 23.24
C TYR A 544 9.15 -27.09 22.04
N GLY A 545 8.10 -27.64 21.42
CA GLY A 545 8.19 -28.58 20.31
C GLY A 545 8.76 -29.95 20.68
N LYS A 546 8.85 -30.28 21.98
CA LYS A 546 9.38 -31.56 22.49
C LYS A 546 8.56 -32.77 22.05
N GLU A 547 7.27 -32.58 21.82
CA GLU A 547 6.33 -33.61 21.36
C GLU A 547 6.63 -34.10 19.92
N PHE A 548 7.35 -33.29 19.13
CA PHE A 548 7.76 -33.62 17.77
C PHE A 548 9.18 -34.14 17.67
N VAL A 549 9.94 -34.21 18.78
CA VAL A 549 11.31 -34.67 18.79
C VAL A 549 11.37 -36.20 18.58
N THR A 550 11.98 -36.61 17.50
CA THR A 550 12.20 -38.02 17.16
C THR A 550 13.60 -38.55 17.58
N GLY A 551 14.54 -37.65 17.85
CA GLY A 551 15.89 -37.99 18.22
C GLY A 551 16.79 -36.77 18.42
N TYR A 552 18.10 -37.02 18.48
CA TYR A 552 19.10 -35.96 18.62
C TYR A 552 20.27 -36.19 17.66
N LYS A 553 20.81 -35.11 17.13
CA LYS A 553 22.08 -35.07 16.42
C LYS A 553 23.11 -34.40 17.32
N ILE A 554 24.18 -35.15 17.70
CA ILE A 554 25.23 -34.70 18.57
C ILE A 554 26.48 -34.48 17.76
N GLY A 555 27.01 -33.27 17.77
CA GLY A 555 28.30 -32.92 17.20
C GLY A 555 29.37 -32.97 18.28
N TYR A 556 30.52 -33.58 18.00
CA TYR A 556 31.69 -33.56 18.88
C TYR A 556 32.96 -33.34 18.08
N ARG A 557 33.95 -32.73 18.69
CA ARG A 557 35.30 -32.53 18.13
C ARG A 557 36.35 -32.38 19.21
N ILE A 558 37.61 -32.57 18.84
CA ILE A 558 38.72 -32.16 19.72
C ILE A 558 38.81 -30.62 19.71
N HIS A 559 39.05 -30.04 20.88
CA HIS A 559 39.15 -28.58 21.02
C HIS A 559 40.23 -28.01 20.08
N ASN A 560 39.89 -26.90 19.38
CA ASN A 560 40.70 -26.29 18.33
C ASN A 560 40.79 -27.01 16.99
N GLU A 561 40.13 -28.14 16.79
CA GLU A 561 39.97 -28.72 15.45
C GLU A 561 38.78 -28.10 14.74
N GLU A 562 38.87 -27.86 13.41
CA GLU A 562 37.77 -27.27 12.63
C GLU A 562 36.67 -28.26 12.35
N LYS A 563 37.01 -29.57 12.18
CA LYS A 563 36.08 -30.60 11.75
C LYS A 563 35.24 -31.12 12.92
N TRP A 564 33.90 -31.11 12.68
CA TRP A 564 32.94 -31.74 13.59
C TRP A 564 32.58 -33.14 13.13
N ASP A 565 32.69 -34.12 14.03
CA ASP A 565 32.09 -35.42 13.86
C ASP A 565 30.65 -35.39 14.40
N ASN A 566 29.74 -36.16 13.76
CA ASN A 566 28.33 -36.16 14.14
C ASN A 566 27.88 -37.59 14.46
N HIS A 567 27.09 -37.70 15.51
CA HIS A 567 26.42 -38.92 15.91
C HIS A 567 24.92 -38.68 16.02
N THR A 568 24.12 -39.50 15.33
CA THR A 568 22.66 -39.39 15.28
C THR A 568 22.05 -40.49 16.16
N ILE A 569 21.09 -40.09 17.00
CA ILE A 569 20.28 -40.96 17.84
C ILE A 569 18.85 -40.84 17.37
N GLU A 570 18.27 -41.91 16.84
CA GLU A 570 16.91 -41.95 16.27
C GLU A 570 15.80 -42.14 17.34
N THR A 571 16.14 -41.99 18.60
CA THR A 571 15.21 -42.06 19.74
C THR A 571 15.36 -40.84 20.63
N PRO A 572 14.32 -40.36 21.32
CA PRO A 572 14.41 -39.25 22.25
C PRO A 572 15.08 -39.66 23.57
N ALA A 573 16.27 -40.29 23.49
CA ALA A 573 17.00 -40.77 24.64
C ALA A 573 17.52 -39.56 25.48
N GLN A 574 17.38 -39.68 26.80
CA GLN A 574 17.90 -38.67 27.74
C GLN A 574 19.40 -38.80 28.01
N GLU A 575 19.98 -39.92 27.71
CA GLU A 575 21.41 -40.18 27.94
C GLU A 575 22.04 -40.90 26.76
N VAL A 576 23.29 -40.54 26.48
CA VAL A 576 24.09 -41.15 25.40
C VAL A 576 25.51 -41.38 25.88
N THR A 577 26.13 -42.50 25.44
CA THR A 577 27.52 -42.81 25.73
C THR A 577 28.31 -42.92 24.43
N PHE A 578 29.30 -42.06 24.26
CA PHE A 578 30.29 -42.14 23.18
C PHE A 578 31.45 -43.02 23.61
N LYS A 579 31.98 -43.76 22.66
CA LYS A 579 33.14 -44.64 22.83
C LYS A 579 34.19 -44.30 21.78
N GLY A 580 35.45 -44.68 22.02
CA GLY A 580 36.54 -44.50 21.05
C GLY A 580 37.10 -43.08 21.01
N LEU A 581 36.93 -42.30 22.08
CA LEU A 581 37.58 -41.01 22.23
C LEU A 581 39.07 -41.22 22.51
N GLN A 582 39.90 -40.24 22.13
CA GLN A 582 41.34 -40.27 22.41
C GLN A 582 41.60 -39.86 23.87
N PRO A 583 42.52 -40.55 24.57
CA PRO A 583 42.90 -40.21 25.92
C PRO A 583 43.57 -38.81 25.99
N ASN A 584 43.43 -38.17 27.14
CA ASN A 584 44.08 -36.86 27.46
C ASN A 584 43.81 -35.76 26.43
N LYS A 585 42.62 -35.76 25.82
CA LYS A 585 42.19 -34.73 24.88
C LYS A 585 40.98 -33.98 25.42
N THR A 586 40.92 -32.68 25.14
CA THR A 586 39.73 -31.84 25.42
C THR A 586 38.78 -31.94 24.24
N TYR A 587 37.57 -32.36 24.51
CA TYR A 587 36.46 -32.44 23.53
C TYR A 587 35.46 -31.36 23.76
N GLU A 588 34.86 -30.91 22.67
CA GLU A 588 33.68 -30.06 22.63
C GLU A 588 32.49 -30.82 22.16
N PHE A 589 31.36 -30.67 22.83
CA PHE A 589 30.08 -31.32 22.48
C PHE A 589 28.98 -30.27 22.31
N ARG A 590 28.10 -30.52 21.34
CA ARG A 590 26.88 -29.74 21.10
C ARG A 590 25.80 -30.70 20.59
N CYS A 591 24.51 -30.31 20.69
CA CYS A 591 23.42 -31.14 20.20
C CYS A 591 22.35 -30.31 19.50
N SER A 592 21.59 -30.95 18.61
CA SER A 592 20.36 -30.43 18.00
C SER A 592 19.24 -31.44 18.19
N SER A 593 18.04 -31.00 18.49
CA SER A 593 16.84 -31.84 18.48
C SER A 593 16.49 -32.16 17.05
N MET A 594 16.12 -33.40 16.77
CA MET A 594 15.74 -33.88 15.45
C MET A 594 14.24 -34.18 15.40
N CYS A 595 13.56 -33.73 14.37
CA CYS A 595 12.19 -34.11 14.05
C CYS A 595 12.09 -34.52 12.59
N LYS A 596 10.94 -35.04 12.17
CA LYS A 596 10.71 -35.49 10.78
C LYS A 596 10.97 -34.39 9.74
N ALA A 597 10.65 -33.14 10.09
CA ALA A 597 10.76 -31.95 9.20
C ALA A 597 12.12 -31.22 9.30
N GLY A 598 13.10 -31.75 10.03
CA GLY A 598 14.44 -31.16 10.11
C GLY A 598 15.06 -31.12 11.51
N LEU A 599 16.07 -30.27 11.67
CA LEU A 599 16.85 -30.11 12.90
C LEU A 599 16.58 -28.76 13.55
N SER A 600 16.56 -28.74 14.89
CA SER A 600 16.56 -27.48 15.64
C SER A 600 17.89 -26.73 15.50
N ALA A 601 17.92 -25.49 15.96
CA ALA A 601 19.18 -24.78 16.19
C ALA A 601 20.09 -25.59 17.12
N VAL A 602 21.41 -25.43 16.93
CA VAL A 602 22.45 -26.14 17.70
C VAL A 602 22.54 -25.55 19.10
N SER A 603 22.67 -26.39 20.13
CA SER A 603 22.92 -25.98 21.52
C SER A 603 24.22 -25.21 21.67
N ASP A 604 24.40 -24.55 22.81
CA ASP A 604 25.70 -24.03 23.21
C ASP A 604 26.66 -25.20 23.51
N LEU A 605 27.96 -24.90 23.50
CA LEU A 605 29.03 -25.88 23.67
C LEU A 605 29.20 -26.30 25.12
N VAL A 606 29.52 -27.58 25.33
CA VAL A 606 30.08 -28.05 26.60
C VAL A 606 31.43 -28.69 26.31
N THR A 607 32.39 -28.44 27.19
CA THR A 607 33.77 -28.96 27.07
C THR A 607 34.08 -29.94 28.18
N GLY A 608 34.87 -31.01 27.86
CA GLY A 608 35.33 -31.96 28.81
C GLY A 608 36.68 -32.58 28.37
N ARG A 609 37.52 -32.96 29.31
CA ARG A 609 38.80 -33.59 29.01
C ARG A 609 38.77 -35.07 29.41
N THR A 610 39.12 -35.98 28.47
CA THR A 610 39.25 -37.38 28.74
C THR A 610 40.43 -37.67 29.70
N LEU A 611 40.27 -38.72 30.48
CA LEU A 611 41.36 -39.14 31.39
C LEU A 611 42.61 -39.57 30.59
N PRO A 612 43.79 -39.39 31.14
CA PRO A 612 45.05 -39.66 30.44
C PRO A 612 45.31 -41.14 30.20
N THR A 613 44.75 -42.02 31.04
CA THR A 613 44.97 -43.47 30.95
C THR A 613 43.67 -44.25 31.20
N SER A 614 43.62 -45.51 30.73
CA SER A 614 42.60 -46.49 31.14
C SER A 614 42.87 -46.89 32.63
N PRO A 615 41.85 -47.41 33.34
CA PRO A 615 42.06 -47.97 34.63
C PRO A 615 43.12 -49.08 34.55
N PRO A 616 43.96 -49.20 35.58
CA PRO A 616 44.90 -50.29 35.63
C PRO A 616 44.20 -51.65 35.66
N GLU A 617 44.81 -52.63 34.94
CA GLU A 617 44.27 -54.00 34.91
C GLU A 617 44.99 -54.84 35.96
N SER A 618 44.29 -55.88 36.45
CA SER A 618 44.86 -56.88 37.33
C SER A 618 45.57 -56.31 38.57
N ILE A 619 44.88 -55.48 39.34
CA ILE A 619 45.42 -54.90 40.58
C ILE A 619 45.63 -56.02 41.61
N GLN A 620 46.86 -56.18 42.04
CA GLN A 620 47.24 -57.04 43.17
C GLN A 620 47.63 -56.16 44.37
N CYS A 621 47.05 -56.49 45.51
CA CYS A 621 47.28 -55.79 46.74
C CYS A 621 48.03 -56.71 47.72
N ASN A 622 49.24 -56.33 48.08
CA ASN A 622 49.99 -56.99 49.14
C ASN A 622 50.03 -56.02 50.34
N ALA A 623 49.44 -56.48 51.44
CA ALA A 623 49.41 -55.71 52.70
C ALA A 623 50.42 -56.30 53.71
N ASP A 624 51.26 -55.48 54.26
CA ASP A 624 52.12 -55.74 55.42
C ASP A 624 51.73 -54.86 56.58
N LEU A 625 52.16 -55.13 57.77
CA LEU A 625 51.81 -54.41 59.02
C LEU A 625 52.05 -52.90 58.97
N THR A 626 52.91 -52.45 58.05
CA THR A 626 53.31 -51.06 57.93
C THR A 626 53.17 -50.43 56.56
N CYS A 627 52.81 -51.20 55.51
CA CYS A 627 52.62 -50.66 54.14
C CYS A 627 51.64 -51.46 53.31
N LEU A 628 50.98 -50.75 52.38
CA LEU A 628 50.15 -51.37 51.37
C LEU A 628 50.88 -51.22 50.03
N GLN A 629 51.24 -52.34 49.41
CA GLN A 629 51.90 -52.37 48.11
C GLN A 629 50.86 -52.81 47.02
N LEU A 630 50.58 -51.92 46.08
CA LEU A 630 49.71 -52.20 44.96
C LEU A 630 50.56 -52.44 43.70
N GLN A 631 50.39 -53.58 43.08
CA GLN A 631 50.93 -53.91 41.76
C GLN A 631 49.77 -54.07 40.76
N TRP A 632 49.93 -53.53 39.57
CA TRP A 632 48.94 -53.66 38.48
C TRP A 632 49.65 -53.79 37.16
N LYS A 633 48.94 -54.34 36.18
CA LYS A 633 49.38 -54.33 34.79
C LYS A 633 49.18 -52.93 34.19
N GLU A 634 50.11 -52.59 33.30
CA GLU A 634 50.05 -51.32 32.58
C GLU A 634 48.71 -51.16 31.86
N PRO A 635 48.08 -49.96 31.95
CA PRO A 635 46.86 -49.69 31.24
C PRO A 635 47.01 -49.83 29.75
N LYS A 636 46.00 -50.40 29.06
CA LYS A 636 46.02 -50.64 27.60
C LYS A 636 46.13 -49.33 26.81
N ALA A 637 45.67 -48.20 27.34
CA ALA A 637 45.80 -46.88 26.76
C ALA A 637 46.43 -45.93 27.74
N SER A 638 47.74 -45.74 27.64
CA SER A 638 48.52 -44.78 28.47
C SER A 638 49.16 -43.74 27.59
N THR A 639 48.99 -42.48 27.93
CA THR A 639 49.75 -41.33 27.34
C THR A 639 50.93 -40.89 28.17
N VAL A 640 51.19 -41.59 29.29
CA VAL A 640 52.27 -41.26 30.23
C VAL A 640 53.19 -42.49 30.31
N TRP A 641 54.48 -42.30 30.00
CA TRP A 641 55.53 -43.29 30.15
C TRP A 641 56.00 -43.28 31.61
N GLY A 642 55.73 -44.36 32.34
CA GLY A 642 56.20 -44.55 33.72
C GLY A 642 55.43 -45.64 34.42
N SER A 643 56.15 -46.66 34.84
CA SER A 643 55.67 -48.01 35.10
C SER A 643 55.41 -48.40 36.54
N SER A 644 55.50 -47.55 37.51
CA SER A 644 55.14 -47.93 38.91
C SER A 644 54.69 -46.74 39.78
N TRP A 645 53.61 -46.94 40.46
CA TRP A 645 53.13 -46.05 41.52
C TRP A 645 53.23 -46.75 42.84
N ARG A 646 53.94 -46.14 43.81
CA ARG A 646 54.00 -46.63 45.17
C ARG A 646 53.23 -45.71 46.09
N ILE A 647 52.17 -46.26 46.68
CA ILE A 647 51.43 -45.55 47.71
C ILE A 647 51.91 -46.09 49.08
N THR A 648 52.59 -45.28 49.81
CA THR A 648 52.96 -45.60 51.18
C THR A 648 51.99 -44.93 52.13
N VAL A 649 51.26 -45.72 52.94
CA VAL A 649 50.39 -45.20 54.01
C VAL A 649 51.23 -45.22 55.26
N PRO A 650 51.55 -44.10 55.96
CA PRO A 650 52.25 -44.07 57.21
C PRO A 650 51.41 -44.76 58.30
N SER A 651 51.97 -45.74 59.02
CA SER A 651 51.37 -46.22 60.24
C SER A 651 51.81 -45.29 61.36
N ASP A 652 51.01 -44.34 61.77
CA ASP A 652 50.74 -43.90 63.12
C ASP A 652 50.05 -42.52 63.16
N ALA A 653 48.99 -42.55 63.90
CA ALA A 653 48.36 -41.52 64.69
C ALA A 653 48.40 -40.07 64.10
N GLY A 654 47.28 -39.63 63.64
CA GLY A 654 47.00 -38.19 63.44
C GLY A 654 46.64 -37.83 62.02
N VAL A 655 45.41 -37.87 61.75
CA VAL A 655 44.65 -37.36 60.61
C VAL A 655 45.37 -36.19 59.94
N GLN A 656 46.06 -36.46 58.82
CA GLN A 656 46.20 -35.60 57.67
C GLN A 656 46.45 -36.42 56.41
N SER A 657 45.42 -36.56 55.54
CA SER A 657 45.53 -37.19 54.26
C SER A 657 46.37 -36.37 53.30
N GLY A 658 47.64 -36.66 53.22
CA GLY A 658 48.52 -36.11 52.17
C GLY A 658 48.85 -37.17 51.15
N VAL A 659 48.23 -37.22 49.99
CA VAL A 659 48.67 -37.99 48.84
C VAL A 659 49.82 -37.27 48.19
N SER A 660 51.08 -37.69 48.41
CA SER A 660 52.21 -37.18 47.64
C SER A 660 52.46 -38.11 46.46
N SER A 661 52.24 -37.64 45.26
CA SER A 661 52.67 -38.30 44.03
C SER A 661 54.09 -37.82 43.68
N SER A 662 55.08 -38.69 43.76
CA SER A 662 56.40 -38.45 43.18
C SER A 662 56.48 -39.11 41.81
N VAL A 663 56.60 -38.30 40.76
CA VAL A 663 56.92 -38.78 39.41
C VAL A 663 58.43 -38.75 39.29
N SER A 664 59.09 -39.87 39.21
CA SER A 664 60.50 -39.96 38.73
C SER A 664 60.48 -40.20 37.23
N GLN A 665 61.17 -39.32 36.48
CA GLN A 665 61.38 -39.40 35.04
C GLN A 665 62.11 -40.68 34.61
#